data_7fd2e93e0b6b2f01328d98a1ef550eb1
#
_entry.id   7fd2e93e0b6b2f01328d98a1ef550eb1
#
_cell.length_a   1.000
_cell.length_b   1.000
_cell.length_c   1.000
_cell.angle_alpha   90.00
_cell.angle_beta   90.00
_cell.angle_gamma   90.00
#
_symmetry.space_group_name_H-M   'P 1'
#
loop_
_entity.id
_entity.type
_entity.pdbx_description
1 polymer ?
#
loop_
_entity_poly.entity_id
_entity_poly.type
_entity_poly.pdbx_seq_one_letter_code
_entity_poly.pdbx_strand_id
1 'polypeptide(L)'
;MHKKFFKAFAGSLMSAAMLATAVTGVVAPMSASAGQVLGETSFEYKALPWHTCESSPAKQNFAIEGEAVHISIVKAEGADKEKWDLQFRHRNLNFKSGHKYTVSFTAKASRAGLELCSKIGNIKGDEEYCVVNGNEGTMQMGPHMGGQWGNAAKLTTEYQTYKGTFTPTQDLEGAEWAFHYAKGTKFEGNAQDGDEIWFDEMSIVCETCDECNADPQASYGAVNRDYSTTADSRLGTIGATKNFISVNQIGYYTNLKKIATLGDNAGDILHGATKISLSGSYDFELIDVSSGTAVYTGKTSEVKADKDSADNICTLDFSEYNKPGRYYLQIKGQDWRSFEFYIGDNIYYDESHNLLTNAMNYFYQNRSGVDIEDKYCTSGGSDGKGTGMGHKGGHATDTATIQKIWKNEYASKEEATSTYKSGTLTASGGWYDAGDHGKYVVNGGISIWTLQNMYERAILQDGYDKKFDDNSGVVVIPEAGNKVPDVLDEAAVELDWIAQMKVVSSDSAWGKYDGLYYHKLHDHKWTGLATRPWDYESEWETVRIVKPPTLAATLNYAACAAQAARLWEPYDSAKAKTYLESAKEAFAAYEKHWYAYDDTDTTHPELNCPCKKEELNENSLYAPMWHAKGGGPYGDDNVLDDAYWAACEIFVSASQMGDSDASTYKSKIDDPKYADYAYKVGTRMIGGENKGSGSFTSFNWGNTASAGSLTLALHSDLLSDSENSEILKSVKAAADAYIECEGEQGYGIPYKYDGPDYNDPNNLDPKIMINGYEWGSNSMVINNCIVMAYAYDLTKDINYMNGVATGLDYLFGRNPLSYSFVTGYGTYKEHNPHHRYWSYELDKTLPMAPDGILSGGPNAGLQDPYVRALGFVPGKTTNPSQRCFVDSIEAWSTNEVTINWNAPLAWIASFMQDEAAKADPNGGGQQGTTKPTTGNTSGSDKTLWGDANCDGEVNIADATAIVQALGNKDKYELEEQGAINADIVDNGGGVTGIDALALSLMEAGRVTQPEFPLTLEKFNSISG
;
A
#
# COMPACT_ATOMS: atom_id res chain seq x y z
N MET A 1 41.36 -37.40 -19.75
CA MET A 1 42.30 -37.10 -20.85
C MET A 1 41.69 -36.06 -21.76
N HIS A 2 42.38 -34.91 -21.80
CA HIS A 2 42.53 -33.96 -22.92
C HIS A 2 41.24 -33.42 -23.63
N LYS A 3 41.09 -32.18 -23.73
CA LYS A 3 41.74 -30.87 -23.78
C LYS A 3 40.76 -29.95 -24.54
N LYS A 4 40.39 -28.88 -23.87
CA LYS A 4 40.50 -27.46 -24.28
C LYS A 4 40.53 -27.15 -25.79
N PHE A 5 39.73 -26.19 -26.26
CA PHE A 5 40.30 -24.94 -26.79
C PHE A 5 39.23 -23.80 -26.86
N PHE A 6 39.66 -22.70 -26.28
CA PHE A 6 39.13 -21.32 -26.45
C PHE A 6 39.25 -20.87 -27.91
N LYS A 7 38.33 -20.00 -28.36
CA LYS A 7 38.75 -18.74 -29.00
C LYS A 7 37.58 -17.72 -29.03
N ALA A 8 37.82 -16.61 -28.35
CA ALA A 8 37.20 -15.33 -28.64
C ALA A 8 37.76 -14.77 -29.93
N PHE A 9 36.93 -14.05 -30.68
CA PHE A 9 37.42 -12.95 -31.52
C PHE A 9 36.32 -11.95 -31.76
N ALA A 10 36.66 -10.69 -31.53
CA ALA A 10 35.92 -9.49 -31.79
C ALA A 10 35.96 -9.07 -33.26
N GLY A 11 34.98 -8.35 -33.69
CA GLY A 11 35.20 -7.22 -34.60
C GLY A 11 34.64 -7.31 -35.99
N SER A 12 33.89 -6.29 -36.31
CA SER A 12 33.84 -5.56 -37.59
C SER A 12 32.80 -5.91 -38.62
N LEU A 13 31.90 -4.91 -38.76
CA LEU A 13 31.22 -4.50 -39.98
C LEU A 13 31.62 -5.23 -41.28
N MET A 14 30.67 -5.79 -41.97
CA MET A 14 30.61 -5.71 -43.44
C MET A 14 29.21 -5.86 -43.92
N SER A 15 28.72 -4.78 -44.55
CA SER A 15 27.57 -4.78 -45.45
C SER A 15 27.79 -5.77 -46.59
N ALA A 16 26.84 -6.69 -46.77
CA ALA A 16 26.79 -7.43 -48.02
C ALA A 16 25.30 -7.49 -48.45
N ALA A 17 24.99 -6.71 -49.45
CA ALA A 17 23.76 -6.84 -50.18
C ALA A 17 23.67 -8.20 -50.84
N MET A 18 22.62 -8.99 -50.55
CA MET A 18 22.21 -10.07 -51.44
C MET A 18 20.84 -9.73 -52.03
N LEU A 19 20.87 -9.44 -53.32
CA LEU A 19 19.69 -9.45 -54.20
C LEU A 19 19.11 -10.86 -54.20
N ALA A 20 17.88 -11.03 -53.71
CA ALA A 20 17.00 -12.10 -54.07
C ALA A 20 15.75 -11.51 -54.68
N THR A 21 15.44 -11.92 -55.86
CA THR A 21 14.37 -11.45 -56.70
C THR A 21 13.00 -11.56 -56.07
N ALA A 22 12.34 -10.46 -55.99
CA ALA A 22 11.03 -10.22 -55.47
C ALA A 22 9.91 -10.85 -56.31
N VAL A 23 8.91 -11.36 -55.62
CA VAL A 23 7.51 -11.23 -56.05
C VAL A 23 6.96 -10.01 -55.32
N THR A 24 6.74 -8.98 -56.02
CA THR A 24 6.36 -7.64 -55.55
C THR A 24 4.89 -7.61 -55.13
N GLY A 25 4.67 -7.66 -53.83
CA GLY A 25 3.61 -6.86 -53.27
C GLY A 25 4.32 -5.78 -52.40
N VAL A 26 4.52 -4.62 -52.97
CA VAL A 26 5.06 -3.49 -52.27
C VAL A 26 4.02 -3.07 -51.23
N VAL A 27 4.16 -3.50 -50.02
CA VAL A 27 3.62 -2.75 -48.86
C VAL A 27 4.74 -1.77 -48.52
N ALA A 28 4.57 -0.52 -48.89
CA ALA A 28 5.41 0.55 -48.40
C ALA A 28 5.32 0.54 -46.86
N PRO A 29 6.43 0.68 -46.13
CA PRO A 29 6.35 0.93 -44.70
C PRO A 29 5.52 2.20 -44.55
N MET A 30 4.40 2.10 -43.81
CA MET A 30 3.65 3.29 -43.44
C MET A 30 4.59 4.09 -42.52
N SER A 31 5.10 5.19 -43.12
CA SER A 31 5.91 6.15 -42.36
C SER A 31 5.11 6.60 -41.15
N ALA A 32 5.77 6.68 -40.00
CA ALA A 32 5.26 7.13 -38.71
C ALA A 32 4.76 8.61 -38.69
N SER A 33 4.04 9.05 -39.71
CA SER A 33 3.52 10.41 -39.83
C SER A 33 2.08 10.51 -40.35
N ALA A 34 1.38 9.40 -40.56
CA ALA A 34 -0.06 9.45 -40.72
C ALA A 34 -0.66 9.21 -39.37
N GLY A 35 -1.35 10.18 -38.77
CA GLY A 35 -2.05 10.02 -37.51
C GLY A 35 -2.93 8.77 -37.50
N GLN A 36 -3.01 8.09 -36.38
CA GLN A 36 -3.87 6.93 -36.15
C GLN A 36 -4.52 7.00 -34.77
N VAL A 37 -5.60 6.23 -34.59
CA VAL A 37 -6.35 6.17 -33.32
C VAL A 37 -5.48 5.64 -32.16
N LEU A 38 -4.63 4.67 -32.45
CA LEU A 38 -3.68 4.13 -31.48
C LEU A 38 -2.41 5.00 -31.38
N GLY A 39 -1.71 4.91 -30.26
CA GLY A 39 -0.37 5.46 -30.14
C GLY A 39 0.68 4.63 -30.89
N GLU A 40 1.93 4.72 -30.45
CA GLU A 40 3.02 3.93 -31.02
C GLU A 40 2.81 2.42 -30.71
N THR A 41 2.88 1.57 -31.72
CA THR A 41 2.53 0.15 -31.67
C THR A 41 3.50 -0.76 -32.41
N SER A 42 4.72 -0.31 -32.64
CA SER A 42 5.80 -1.14 -33.20
C SER A 42 6.52 -2.00 -32.15
N PHE A 43 6.18 -1.83 -30.90
CA PHE A 43 6.68 -2.61 -29.75
C PHE A 43 8.20 -2.70 -29.62
N GLU A 44 8.91 -1.66 -30.01
CA GLU A 44 10.38 -1.65 -29.95
C GLU A 44 10.92 -1.84 -28.53
N TYR A 45 10.18 -1.35 -27.50
CA TYR A 45 10.61 -1.40 -26.12
C TYR A 45 9.48 -1.51 -25.08
N LYS A 46 8.22 -1.29 -25.45
CA LYS A 46 7.06 -1.40 -24.55
C LYS A 46 5.81 -1.85 -25.30
N ALA A 47 4.88 -2.46 -24.61
CA ALA A 47 3.59 -2.87 -25.15
C ALA A 47 2.42 -2.03 -24.64
N LEU A 48 2.53 -1.38 -23.49
CA LEU A 48 1.43 -0.55 -22.99
C LEU A 48 0.96 0.45 -24.04
N PRO A 49 -0.34 0.62 -24.20
CA PRO A 49 -1.44 0.11 -23.36
C PRO A 49 -1.91 -1.32 -23.66
N TRP A 50 -1.23 -2.07 -24.50
CA TRP A 50 -1.50 -3.47 -24.77
C TRP A 50 -1.04 -4.36 -23.61
N HIS A 51 -1.88 -5.29 -23.20
CA HIS A 51 -1.59 -6.24 -22.13
C HIS A 51 -2.34 -7.55 -22.31
N THR A 52 -1.93 -8.59 -21.59
CA THR A 52 -2.59 -9.89 -21.60
C THR A 52 -3.66 -9.99 -20.50
N CYS A 53 -4.62 -10.90 -20.69
CA CYS A 53 -5.61 -11.27 -19.69
C CYS A 53 -5.84 -12.78 -19.78
N GLU A 54 -6.06 -13.43 -18.65
CA GLU A 54 -6.23 -14.88 -18.59
C GLU A 54 -7.25 -15.31 -17.52
N SER A 55 -7.99 -16.38 -17.81
CA SER A 55 -8.90 -17.03 -16.87
C SER A 55 -8.27 -18.35 -16.43
N SER A 56 -7.83 -18.44 -15.18
CA SER A 56 -7.23 -19.66 -14.62
C SER A 56 -8.15 -20.89 -14.87
N PRO A 57 -7.60 -22.09 -15.18
CA PRO A 57 -6.17 -22.45 -15.18
C PRO A 57 -5.41 -22.07 -16.47
N ALA A 58 -6.05 -21.39 -17.45
CA ALA A 58 -5.31 -20.90 -18.60
C ALA A 58 -4.20 -19.95 -18.13
N LYS A 59 -3.03 -20.06 -18.76
CA LYS A 59 -1.83 -19.30 -18.34
C LYS A 59 -0.97 -18.99 -19.55
N GLN A 60 -0.42 -17.79 -19.57
CA GLN A 60 0.48 -17.33 -20.61
C GLN A 60 1.58 -16.44 -20.03
N ASN A 61 2.70 -16.38 -20.73
CA ASN A 61 3.76 -15.42 -20.50
C ASN A 61 3.72 -14.35 -21.58
N PHE A 62 4.24 -13.18 -21.25
CA PHE A 62 4.28 -12.01 -22.09
C PHE A 62 5.67 -11.40 -22.06
N ALA A 63 6.25 -11.09 -23.18
CA ALA A 63 7.54 -10.40 -23.30
C ALA A 63 7.57 -9.54 -24.55
N ILE A 64 8.53 -8.60 -24.64
CA ILE A 64 8.91 -7.95 -25.88
C ILE A 64 10.21 -8.55 -26.34
N GLU A 65 10.19 -9.20 -27.49
CA GLU A 65 11.35 -9.87 -28.07
C GLU A 65 11.46 -9.54 -29.55
N GLY A 66 12.62 -8.98 -29.96
CA GLY A 66 12.89 -8.66 -31.35
C GLY A 66 11.92 -7.62 -31.92
N GLU A 67 11.62 -6.59 -31.14
CA GLU A 67 10.73 -5.50 -31.54
C GLU A 67 9.29 -5.97 -31.82
N ALA A 68 8.83 -7.00 -31.12
CA ALA A 68 7.46 -7.54 -31.22
C ALA A 68 6.96 -8.01 -29.84
N VAL A 69 5.66 -8.02 -29.65
CA VAL A 69 5.05 -8.71 -28.50
C VAL A 69 5.16 -10.20 -28.72
N HIS A 70 5.72 -10.91 -27.78
CA HIS A 70 5.82 -12.36 -27.74
C HIS A 70 4.97 -12.93 -26.62
N ILE A 71 4.05 -13.80 -26.95
CA ILE A 71 3.17 -14.51 -26.00
C ILE A 71 3.49 -16.00 -26.08
N SER A 72 3.83 -16.59 -24.92
CA SER A 72 4.04 -18.04 -24.77
C SER A 72 2.88 -18.62 -23.98
N ILE A 73 2.14 -19.55 -24.56
CA ILE A 73 0.99 -20.21 -23.95
C ILE A 73 1.48 -21.35 -23.07
N VAL A 74 1.43 -21.18 -21.75
CA VAL A 74 1.82 -22.19 -20.77
C VAL A 74 0.70 -23.22 -20.60
N LYS A 75 -0.55 -22.73 -20.47
CA LYS A 75 -1.75 -23.55 -20.36
C LYS A 75 -2.84 -22.97 -21.24
N ALA A 76 -3.27 -23.73 -22.23
CA ALA A 76 -4.18 -23.26 -23.27
C ALA A 76 -5.66 -23.25 -22.85
N GLU A 77 -6.08 -24.14 -21.94
CA GLU A 77 -7.48 -24.32 -21.54
C GLU A 77 -7.75 -23.67 -20.20
N GLY A 78 -8.71 -22.76 -20.16
CA GLY A 78 -9.18 -22.08 -18.95
C GLY A 78 -10.44 -22.72 -18.35
N ALA A 79 -10.96 -22.09 -17.30
CA ALA A 79 -12.13 -22.58 -16.57
C ALA A 79 -13.41 -22.57 -17.42
N ASP A 80 -13.59 -21.55 -18.25
CA ASP A 80 -14.76 -21.40 -19.10
C ASP A 80 -14.70 -22.31 -20.34
N LYS A 81 -13.51 -22.84 -20.65
CA LYS A 81 -13.22 -23.64 -21.84
C LYS A 81 -13.62 -22.93 -23.13
N GLU A 82 -13.30 -21.65 -23.18
CA GLU A 82 -13.65 -20.76 -24.27
C GLU A 82 -12.41 -20.01 -24.76
N LYS A 83 -12.45 -19.55 -26.01
CA LYS A 83 -11.32 -18.84 -26.61
C LYS A 83 -10.89 -17.57 -25.86
N TRP A 84 -11.80 -16.94 -25.11
CA TRP A 84 -11.51 -15.74 -24.31
C TRP A 84 -10.81 -16.04 -22.99
N ASP A 85 -10.54 -17.27 -22.65
CA ASP A 85 -9.73 -17.60 -21.47
C ASP A 85 -8.25 -17.17 -21.59
N LEU A 86 -7.78 -16.86 -22.81
CA LEU A 86 -6.52 -16.18 -23.07
C LEU A 86 -6.75 -15.01 -24.01
N GLN A 87 -6.30 -13.83 -23.62
CA GLN A 87 -6.49 -12.62 -24.39
C GLN A 87 -5.19 -11.79 -24.46
N PHE A 88 -5.04 -11.04 -25.55
CA PHE A 88 -4.17 -9.89 -25.69
C PHE A 88 -5.05 -8.73 -26.13
N ARG A 89 -4.99 -7.58 -25.42
CA ARG A 89 -5.99 -6.53 -25.59
C ARG A 89 -5.47 -5.12 -25.34
N HIS A 90 -6.15 -4.16 -25.99
CA HIS A 90 -6.08 -2.72 -25.71
C HIS A 90 -7.47 -2.27 -25.28
N ARG A 91 -7.59 -1.54 -24.18
CA ARG A 91 -8.87 -1.05 -23.65
C ARG A 91 -8.97 0.46 -23.78
N ASN A 92 -10.16 0.96 -23.44
CA ASN A 92 -10.47 2.38 -23.35
C ASN A 92 -10.34 3.14 -24.68
N LEU A 93 -10.77 2.50 -25.74
CA LEU A 93 -10.86 3.10 -27.07
C LEU A 93 -12.23 3.74 -27.27
N ASN A 94 -12.27 4.87 -28.01
CA ASN A 94 -13.49 5.56 -28.33
C ASN A 94 -13.66 5.64 -29.85
N PHE A 95 -14.83 5.27 -30.35
CA PHE A 95 -15.15 5.28 -31.76
C PHE A 95 -16.45 6.05 -32.01
N LYS A 96 -16.45 6.95 -32.99
CA LYS A 96 -17.61 7.78 -33.36
C LYS A 96 -18.56 7.04 -34.29
N SER A 97 -19.85 7.12 -34.02
CA SER A 97 -20.91 6.58 -34.88
C SER A 97 -20.80 7.07 -36.32
N GLY A 98 -20.99 6.15 -37.24
CA GLY A 98 -20.96 6.44 -38.71
C GLY A 98 -19.57 6.69 -39.29
N HIS A 99 -18.50 6.73 -38.47
CA HIS A 99 -17.14 6.83 -38.97
C HIS A 99 -16.63 5.45 -39.39
N LYS A 100 -15.94 5.42 -40.54
CA LYS A 100 -15.31 4.19 -41.04
C LYS A 100 -13.89 4.09 -40.49
N TYR A 101 -13.57 2.97 -39.88
CA TYR A 101 -12.23 2.66 -39.35
C TYR A 101 -11.63 1.48 -40.13
N THR A 102 -10.36 1.62 -40.50
CA THR A 102 -9.52 0.51 -41.00
C THR A 102 -8.63 0.00 -39.87
N VAL A 103 -8.68 -1.31 -39.66
CA VAL A 103 -7.92 -2.02 -38.61
C VAL A 103 -6.91 -2.92 -39.26
N SER A 104 -5.66 -2.91 -38.82
CA SER A 104 -4.64 -3.86 -39.24
C SER A 104 -3.70 -4.24 -38.11
N PHE A 105 -3.19 -5.46 -38.17
CA PHE A 105 -2.14 -5.96 -37.30
C PHE A 105 -1.28 -6.97 -38.05
N THR A 106 -0.04 -7.12 -37.63
CA THR A 106 0.89 -8.13 -38.14
C THR A 106 1.10 -9.18 -37.07
N ALA A 107 1.00 -10.46 -37.42
CA ALA A 107 1.16 -11.55 -36.47
C ALA A 107 1.70 -12.82 -37.12
N LYS A 108 2.36 -13.67 -36.29
CA LYS A 108 2.73 -15.05 -36.61
C LYS A 108 2.54 -15.97 -35.41
N ALA A 109 2.63 -17.25 -35.61
CA ALA A 109 2.60 -18.24 -34.53
C ALA A 109 3.67 -19.30 -34.70
N SER A 110 4.01 -20.03 -33.62
CA SER A 110 4.95 -21.18 -33.67
C SER A 110 4.49 -22.30 -34.57
N ARG A 111 3.18 -22.42 -34.82
CA ARG A 111 2.60 -23.37 -35.77
C ARG A 111 1.56 -22.72 -36.67
N ALA A 112 1.45 -23.22 -37.89
CA ALA A 112 0.42 -22.80 -38.82
C ALA A 112 -0.98 -23.26 -38.38
N GLY A 113 -1.98 -22.42 -38.57
CA GLY A 113 -3.38 -22.70 -38.28
C GLY A 113 -3.82 -22.48 -36.84
N LEU A 114 -2.98 -21.85 -36.01
CA LEU A 114 -3.43 -21.36 -34.72
C LEU A 114 -4.53 -20.31 -34.93
N GLU A 115 -5.64 -20.45 -34.22
CA GLU A 115 -6.83 -19.63 -34.41
C GLU A 115 -6.78 -18.37 -33.52
N LEU A 116 -7.02 -17.20 -34.11
CA LEU A 116 -7.00 -15.90 -33.46
C LEU A 116 -8.29 -15.13 -33.80
N CYS A 117 -9.12 -14.87 -32.82
CA CYS A 117 -10.32 -14.05 -32.97
C CYS A 117 -10.01 -12.59 -32.59
N SER A 118 -10.10 -11.66 -33.57
CA SER A 118 -9.89 -10.23 -33.34
C SER A 118 -11.24 -9.54 -33.17
N LYS A 119 -11.50 -8.99 -31.99
CA LYS A 119 -12.77 -8.37 -31.59
C LYS A 119 -12.58 -6.88 -31.21
N ILE A 120 -13.42 -5.99 -31.77
CA ILE A 120 -13.58 -4.62 -31.26
C ILE A 120 -15.03 -4.43 -30.81
N GLY A 121 -15.24 -3.83 -29.67
CA GLY A 121 -16.56 -3.50 -29.13
C GLY A 121 -16.51 -2.88 -27.74
N ASN A 122 -17.64 -2.38 -27.27
CA ASN A 122 -17.72 -1.93 -25.90
C ASN A 122 -17.70 -3.10 -24.93
N ILE A 123 -17.22 -2.86 -23.72
CA ILE A 123 -17.03 -3.94 -22.72
C ILE A 123 -18.36 -4.60 -22.33
N LYS A 124 -19.46 -3.84 -22.37
CA LYS A 124 -20.82 -4.33 -22.07
C LYS A 124 -21.42 -5.17 -23.21
N GLY A 125 -20.76 -5.21 -24.39
CA GLY A 125 -21.19 -6.07 -25.50
C GLY A 125 -22.40 -5.57 -26.29
N ASP A 126 -22.77 -4.29 -26.15
CA ASP A 126 -23.93 -3.72 -26.87
C ASP A 126 -23.71 -3.64 -28.38
N GLU A 127 -22.47 -3.43 -28.81
CA GLU A 127 -22.09 -3.45 -30.21
C GLU A 127 -20.66 -3.99 -30.34
N GLU A 128 -20.47 -5.05 -31.13
CA GLU A 128 -19.20 -5.73 -31.30
C GLU A 128 -18.94 -6.06 -32.78
N TYR A 129 -17.66 -6.12 -33.15
CA TYR A 129 -17.18 -6.45 -34.49
C TYR A 129 -16.09 -7.51 -34.42
N CYS A 130 -16.22 -8.60 -35.22
CA CYS A 130 -15.08 -9.42 -35.57
C CYS A 130 -14.33 -8.70 -36.69
N VAL A 131 -13.31 -7.95 -36.35
CA VAL A 131 -12.66 -7.01 -37.30
C VAL A 131 -11.77 -7.66 -38.34
N VAL A 132 -11.45 -8.93 -38.15
CA VAL A 132 -10.84 -9.79 -39.17
C VAL A 132 -11.58 -11.13 -39.17
N ASN A 133 -12.59 -11.24 -40.00
CA ASN A 133 -13.44 -12.44 -40.09
C ASN A 133 -12.79 -13.50 -41.02
N GLY A 134 -12.27 -14.55 -40.42
CA GLY A 134 -11.36 -15.46 -41.12
C GLY A 134 -10.00 -14.76 -41.32
N ASN A 135 -9.49 -14.71 -42.53
CA ASN A 135 -8.24 -14.01 -42.86
C ASN A 135 -8.48 -12.65 -43.50
N GLU A 136 -9.69 -12.32 -43.83
CA GLU A 136 -10.04 -11.03 -44.48
C GLU A 136 -11.43 -10.54 -44.07
N GLY A 137 -11.65 -9.25 -44.18
CA GLY A 137 -12.94 -8.64 -44.00
C GLY A 137 -13.35 -8.42 -42.55
N THR A 138 -14.61 -8.04 -42.34
CA THR A 138 -15.18 -7.74 -41.03
C THR A 138 -16.61 -8.28 -40.94
N MET A 139 -16.98 -8.76 -39.78
CA MET A 139 -18.34 -9.16 -39.48
C MET A 139 -18.82 -8.40 -38.24
N GLN A 140 -19.98 -7.72 -38.34
CA GLN A 140 -20.62 -7.16 -37.16
C GLN A 140 -21.19 -8.28 -36.29
N MET A 141 -20.86 -8.23 -35.03
CA MET A 141 -21.42 -9.11 -34.00
C MET A 141 -22.25 -8.21 -33.10
N GLY A 142 -23.55 -8.33 -33.13
CA GLY A 142 -24.42 -7.56 -32.23
C GLY A 142 -24.65 -8.26 -30.92
N PRO A 143 -25.26 -7.60 -29.95
CA PRO A 143 -25.66 -8.22 -28.70
C PRO A 143 -26.55 -9.42 -29.02
N HIS A 144 -26.20 -10.57 -28.54
CA HIS A 144 -26.99 -11.80 -28.67
C HIS A 144 -27.23 -12.34 -30.09
N MET A 145 -26.24 -12.21 -30.99
CA MET A 145 -26.29 -12.79 -32.33
C MET A 145 -26.30 -14.32 -32.35
N GLY A 146 -26.91 -14.99 -31.37
CA GLY A 146 -27.16 -16.42 -31.38
C GLY A 146 -25.93 -17.32 -31.43
N GLY A 147 -24.79 -16.83 -30.91
CA GLY A 147 -23.52 -17.59 -30.90
C GLY A 147 -22.70 -17.45 -32.18
N GLN A 148 -22.99 -16.51 -33.04
CA GLN A 148 -22.15 -16.21 -34.22
C GLN A 148 -21.06 -15.18 -33.79
N TRP A 149 -19.89 -15.69 -33.52
CA TRP A 149 -18.72 -14.92 -33.08
C TRP A 149 -17.78 -14.51 -34.20
N GLY A 150 -18.18 -14.67 -35.46
CA GLY A 150 -17.27 -14.55 -36.58
C GLY A 150 -16.28 -15.73 -36.67
N ASN A 151 -15.50 -15.77 -37.72
CA ASN A 151 -14.48 -16.81 -37.89
C ASN A 151 -13.13 -16.33 -37.42
N ALA A 152 -12.38 -17.16 -36.72
CA ALA A 152 -11.02 -16.86 -36.33
C ALA A 152 -10.10 -16.73 -37.55
N ALA A 153 -9.16 -15.80 -37.52
CA ALA A 153 -8.02 -15.81 -38.42
C ALA A 153 -7.13 -17.00 -38.12
N LYS A 154 -6.50 -17.59 -39.15
CA LYS A 154 -5.55 -18.69 -38.99
C LYS A 154 -4.13 -18.14 -39.20
N LEU A 155 -3.35 -18.12 -38.14
CA LEU A 155 -2.00 -17.62 -38.19
C LEU A 155 -1.08 -18.56 -38.97
N THR A 156 -0.01 -18.01 -39.53
CA THR A 156 1.07 -18.72 -40.21
C THR A 156 2.35 -18.67 -39.36
N THR A 157 3.36 -19.44 -39.76
CA THR A 157 4.68 -19.39 -39.10
C THR A 157 5.52 -18.19 -39.52
N GLU A 158 5.09 -17.48 -40.56
CA GLU A 158 5.69 -16.26 -41.03
C GLU A 158 4.77 -15.08 -40.71
N TYR A 159 5.31 -13.90 -40.48
CA TYR A 159 4.52 -12.71 -40.28
C TYR A 159 3.59 -12.43 -41.44
N GLN A 160 2.32 -12.23 -41.15
CA GLN A 160 1.29 -11.81 -42.12
C GLN A 160 0.56 -10.60 -41.56
N THR A 161 0.19 -9.67 -42.46
CA THR A 161 -0.65 -8.54 -42.05
C THR A 161 -2.11 -8.90 -42.32
N TYR A 162 -2.93 -8.72 -41.31
CA TYR A 162 -4.37 -8.94 -41.34
C TYR A 162 -5.09 -7.60 -41.35
N LYS A 163 -6.17 -7.46 -42.11
CA LYS A 163 -6.90 -6.19 -42.26
C LYS A 163 -8.41 -6.40 -42.25
N GLY A 164 -9.09 -5.43 -41.67
CA GLY A 164 -10.54 -5.34 -41.69
C GLY A 164 -11.01 -3.89 -41.57
N THR A 165 -12.29 -3.65 -41.79
CA THR A 165 -12.90 -2.32 -41.57
C THR A 165 -14.19 -2.47 -40.79
N PHE A 166 -14.53 -1.44 -39.98
CA PHE A 166 -15.82 -1.40 -39.31
C PHE A 166 -16.37 0.06 -39.30
N THR A 167 -17.68 0.17 -39.08
CA THR A 167 -18.35 1.44 -38.95
C THR A 167 -19.37 1.29 -37.83
N PRO A 168 -19.11 1.85 -36.61
CA PRO A 168 -20.05 1.72 -35.51
C PRO A 168 -21.36 2.45 -35.82
N THR A 169 -22.46 1.89 -35.32
CA THR A 169 -23.80 2.45 -35.48
C THR A 169 -24.18 3.44 -34.38
N GLN A 170 -23.48 3.35 -33.24
CA GLN A 170 -23.54 4.25 -32.11
C GLN A 170 -22.12 4.65 -31.70
N ASP A 171 -21.97 5.69 -30.89
CA ASP A 171 -20.68 6.01 -30.28
C ASP A 171 -20.28 4.88 -29.32
N LEU A 172 -19.07 4.37 -29.48
CA LEU A 172 -18.52 3.35 -28.59
C LEU A 172 -17.52 4.03 -27.67
N GLU A 173 -17.89 4.18 -26.41
CA GLU A 173 -17.02 4.73 -25.38
C GLU A 173 -16.43 3.61 -24.52
N GLY A 174 -15.14 3.70 -24.18
CA GLY A 174 -14.46 2.70 -23.37
C GLY A 174 -14.37 1.31 -24.04
N ALA A 175 -14.36 1.27 -25.37
CA ALA A 175 -14.28 0.02 -26.12
C ALA A 175 -12.91 -0.67 -25.94
N GLU A 176 -12.90 -1.97 -26.22
CA GLU A 176 -11.66 -2.75 -26.28
C GLU A 176 -11.41 -3.32 -27.68
N TRP A 177 -10.15 -3.47 -28.03
CA TRP A 177 -9.69 -4.34 -29.09
C TRP A 177 -8.98 -5.55 -28.48
N ALA A 178 -9.63 -6.69 -28.52
CA ALA A 178 -9.18 -7.92 -27.88
C ALA A 178 -8.94 -9.03 -28.91
N PHE A 179 -7.84 -9.75 -28.73
CA PHE A 179 -7.54 -11.00 -29.41
C PHE A 179 -7.80 -12.16 -28.47
N HIS A 180 -8.67 -13.09 -28.89
CA HIS A 180 -9.02 -14.30 -28.14
C HIS A 180 -8.43 -15.51 -28.84
N TYR A 181 -7.68 -16.36 -28.13
CA TYR A 181 -6.94 -17.49 -28.72
C TYR A 181 -6.82 -18.73 -27.85
N ALA A 182 -7.44 -18.78 -26.66
CA ALA A 182 -7.39 -19.97 -25.82
C ALA A 182 -8.02 -21.19 -26.51
N LYS A 183 -7.85 -22.38 -25.90
CA LYS A 183 -8.50 -23.60 -26.34
C LYS A 183 -9.97 -23.58 -25.94
N GLY A 184 -10.84 -23.47 -26.95
CA GLY A 184 -12.29 -23.51 -26.79
C GLY A 184 -12.88 -24.89 -27.04
N THR A 185 -14.03 -25.19 -26.42
CA THR A 185 -14.80 -26.42 -26.67
C THR A 185 -16.10 -26.16 -27.40
N LYS A 186 -16.65 -24.95 -27.29
CA LYS A 186 -17.93 -24.57 -27.89
C LYS A 186 -17.77 -23.68 -29.13
N PHE A 187 -16.70 -22.92 -29.20
CA PHE A 187 -16.42 -22.00 -30.29
C PHE A 187 -15.00 -22.22 -30.79
N GLU A 188 -14.65 -21.56 -31.89
CA GLU A 188 -13.30 -21.59 -32.42
C GLU A 188 -12.28 -21.27 -31.32
N GLY A 189 -11.19 -21.98 -31.31
CA GLY A 189 -10.11 -21.88 -30.38
C GLY A 189 -9.34 -23.20 -30.29
N ASN A 190 -8.14 -23.23 -30.89
CA ASN A 190 -7.39 -24.47 -31.05
C ASN A 190 -5.97 -24.38 -30.43
N ALA A 191 -5.74 -23.43 -29.54
CA ALA A 191 -4.46 -23.31 -28.89
C ALA A 191 -4.06 -24.56 -28.10
N GLN A 192 -2.78 -24.80 -28.00
CA GLN A 192 -2.17 -25.91 -27.29
C GLN A 192 -1.15 -25.40 -26.30
N ASP A 193 -0.92 -26.15 -25.23
CA ASP A 193 0.16 -25.86 -24.30
C ASP A 193 1.49 -25.88 -25.09
N GLY A 194 2.29 -24.79 -24.95
CA GLY A 194 3.54 -24.58 -25.70
C GLY A 194 3.40 -23.87 -27.05
N ASP A 195 2.21 -23.44 -27.44
CA ASP A 195 2.07 -22.53 -28.60
C ASP A 195 2.62 -21.15 -28.28
N GLU A 196 3.14 -20.47 -29.31
CA GLU A 196 3.68 -19.12 -29.22
C GLU A 196 3.05 -18.21 -30.28
N ILE A 197 2.82 -16.94 -29.95
CA ILE A 197 2.25 -15.92 -30.85
C ILE A 197 3.11 -14.67 -30.76
N TRP A 198 3.37 -14.03 -31.91
CA TRP A 198 4.00 -12.72 -31.99
C TRP A 198 3.06 -11.75 -32.67
N PHE A 199 2.94 -10.53 -32.08
CA PHE A 199 2.19 -9.42 -32.62
C PHE A 199 3.11 -8.22 -32.90
N ASP A 200 2.81 -7.49 -33.96
CA ASP A 200 3.55 -6.32 -34.40
C ASP A 200 2.66 -5.41 -35.25
N GLU A 201 3.08 -4.14 -35.40
CA GLU A 201 2.46 -3.17 -36.31
C GLU A 201 0.92 -3.06 -36.18
N MET A 202 0.44 -2.82 -34.96
CA MET A 202 -0.98 -2.64 -34.70
C MET A 202 -1.47 -1.28 -35.18
N SER A 203 -2.61 -1.19 -35.87
CA SER A 203 -3.10 0.09 -36.37
C SER A 203 -4.61 0.16 -36.47
N ILE A 204 -5.17 1.31 -36.04
CA ILE A 204 -6.56 1.72 -36.35
C ILE A 204 -6.53 3.13 -36.94
N VAL A 205 -7.06 3.27 -38.15
CA VAL A 205 -7.12 4.56 -38.86
C VAL A 205 -8.57 4.93 -39.15
N CYS A 206 -9.01 6.09 -38.74
CA CYS A 206 -10.29 6.65 -39.13
C CYS A 206 -10.19 7.18 -40.58
N GLU A 207 -10.98 6.61 -41.49
CA GLU A 207 -11.02 7.03 -42.89
C GLU A 207 -12.00 8.19 -43.13
N THR A 208 -12.75 8.58 -42.08
CA THR A 208 -13.84 9.58 -42.24
C THR A 208 -13.39 10.99 -41.87
N CYS A 209 -12.47 11.13 -40.90
CA CYS A 209 -11.93 12.43 -40.50
C CYS A 209 -10.51 12.31 -39.96
N ASP A 210 -9.74 13.39 -40.17
CA ASP A 210 -8.36 13.48 -39.64
C ASP A 210 -8.32 13.73 -38.14
N GLU A 211 -9.38 14.33 -37.58
CA GLU A 211 -9.46 14.66 -36.16
C GLU A 211 -9.36 13.41 -35.24
N CYS A 212 -10.02 12.30 -35.63
CA CYS A 212 -9.91 11.05 -34.90
C CYS A 212 -8.52 10.43 -34.92
N ASN A 213 -7.67 10.81 -35.86
CA ASN A 213 -6.31 10.31 -36.02
C ASN A 213 -5.26 11.26 -35.44
N ALA A 214 -5.64 12.48 -35.10
CA ALA A 214 -4.70 13.53 -34.72
C ALA A 214 -4.26 13.41 -33.23
N ASP A 215 -5.09 12.78 -32.39
CA ASP A 215 -4.86 12.64 -30.96
C ASP A 215 -4.94 11.15 -30.60
N PRO A 216 -3.81 10.43 -30.58
CA PRO A 216 -3.80 9.00 -30.33
C PRO A 216 -4.38 8.66 -28.97
N GLN A 217 -5.25 7.66 -28.92
CA GLN A 217 -5.89 7.20 -27.71
C GLN A 217 -4.96 6.23 -26.97
N ALA A 218 -4.60 6.56 -25.74
CA ALA A 218 -3.88 5.69 -24.85
C ALA A 218 -4.85 5.04 -23.84
N SER A 219 -4.51 3.88 -23.30
CA SER A 219 -5.24 3.36 -22.18
C SER A 219 -4.92 4.16 -20.92
N TYR A 220 -5.85 4.14 -19.97
CA TYR A 220 -5.64 4.78 -18.69
C TYR A 220 -4.55 4.11 -17.88
N GLY A 221 -3.93 4.89 -17.00
CA GLY A 221 -3.01 4.44 -16.02
C GLY A 221 -1.62 4.06 -16.57
N ALA A 222 -1.36 4.23 -17.85
CA ALA A 222 0.01 4.14 -18.30
C ALA A 222 0.81 5.33 -17.73
N VAL A 223 1.85 5.04 -16.98
CA VAL A 223 2.71 6.09 -16.42
C VAL A 223 3.37 6.83 -17.58
N ASN A 224 2.91 8.04 -17.84
CA ASN A 224 3.53 8.92 -18.80
C ASN A 224 4.44 9.90 -18.06
N ARG A 225 5.74 9.76 -18.24
CA ARG A 225 6.73 10.67 -17.67
C ARG A 225 6.98 11.91 -18.53
N ASP A 226 6.26 12.08 -19.63
CA ASP A 226 6.28 13.33 -20.38
C ASP A 226 5.36 14.35 -19.71
N TYR A 227 5.88 15.03 -18.72
CA TYR A 227 5.17 16.08 -17.98
C TYR A 227 4.77 17.28 -18.81
N SER A 228 5.27 17.40 -20.06
CA SER A 228 4.93 18.51 -20.95
C SER A 228 3.55 18.38 -21.57
N THR A 229 3.00 17.18 -21.61
CA THR A 229 1.73 16.88 -22.28
C THR A 229 0.54 16.65 -21.33
N THR A 230 0.78 16.57 -20.02
CA THR A 230 -0.29 16.33 -19.05
C THR A 230 -1.13 17.60 -18.87
N ALA A 231 -2.33 17.58 -19.39
CA ALA A 231 -3.35 18.60 -19.17
C ALA A 231 -3.99 18.47 -17.76
N ASP A 232 -3.50 17.58 -16.91
CA ASP A 232 -4.00 17.44 -15.55
C ASP A 232 -3.48 18.58 -14.69
N SER A 233 -4.37 19.54 -14.40
CA SER A 233 -4.07 20.69 -13.55
C SER A 233 -3.64 20.32 -12.13
N ARG A 234 -3.92 19.09 -11.68
CA ARG A 234 -3.50 18.57 -10.37
C ARG A 234 -2.01 18.22 -10.36
N LEU A 235 -1.39 17.96 -11.50
CA LEU A 235 0.05 17.72 -11.61
C LEU A 235 0.90 19.01 -11.52
N GLY A 236 0.25 20.17 -11.43
CA GLY A 236 0.90 21.47 -11.43
C GLY A 236 1.43 21.90 -12.78
N THR A 237 1.78 23.18 -12.88
CA THR A 237 2.26 23.83 -14.10
C THR A 237 3.79 23.77 -14.25
N ILE A 238 4.46 22.83 -13.61
CA ILE A 238 5.90 22.68 -13.77
C ILE A 238 6.13 22.17 -15.17
N GLY A 239 6.36 23.06 -16.11
CA GLY A 239 6.64 22.74 -17.52
C GLY A 239 7.75 21.70 -17.64
N ALA A 240 7.95 21.14 -18.81
CA ALA A 240 8.87 20.05 -19.15
C ALA A 240 10.16 20.07 -18.31
N THR A 241 10.08 19.59 -17.09
CA THR A 241 11.20 19.55 -16.17
C THR A 241 11.86 18.22 -16.35
N LYS A 242 13.10 18.23 -16.76
CA LYS A 242 13.90 17.02 -16.76
C LYS A 242 14.20 16.64 -15.31
N ASN A 243 13.42 15.73 -14.80
CA ASN A 243 13.36 15.39 -13.40
C ASN A 243 14.35 14.29 -13.10
N PHE A 244 15.62 14.67 -13.00
CA PHE A 244 16.69 13.75 -12.64
C PHE A 244 16.95 13.73 -11.13
N ILE A 245 16.49 14.78 -10.42
CA ILE A 245 16.64 14.89 -8.96
C ILE A 245 15.32 14.50 -8.31
N SER A 246 15.31 13.34 -7.69
CA SER A 246 14.18 12.82 -6.93
C SER A 246 14.18 13.37 -5.52
N VAL A 247 13.05 13.93 -5.10
CA VAL A 247 12.84 14.58 -3.79
C VAL A 247 11.54 14.09 -3.17
N ASN A 248 11.39 14.27 -1.86
CA ASN A 248 10.07 14.29 -1.25
C ASN A 248 9.33 15.51 -1.81
N GLN A 249 8.30 15.28 -2.60
CA GLN A 249 7.56 16.33 -3.30
C GLN A 249 6.66 17.16 -2.37
N ILE A 250 6.42 16.68 -1.14
CA ILE A 250 5.69 17.44 -0.12
C ILE A 250 6.66 18.40 0.56
N GLY A 251 7.76 17.87 1.09
CA GLY A 251 8.78 18.68 1.72
C GLY A 251 9.67 17.95 2.69
N TYR A 252 10.42 18.77 3.45
CA TYR A 252 11.37 18.33 4.46
C TYR A 252 11.20 19.15 5.73
N TYR A 253 11.35 18.49 6.87
CA TYR A 253 11.34 19.18 8.16
C TYR A 253 12.60 20.03 8.36
N THR A 254 12.45 21.21 8.99
CA THR A 254 13.57 22.17 9.22
C THR A 254 14.71 21.54 10.01
N ASN A 255 14.40 20.72 10.99
CA ASN A 255 15.32 20.14 11.98
C ASN A 255 15.82 18.72 11.63
N LEU A 256 15.30 18.09 10.57
CA LEU A 256 15.68 16.73 10.17
C LEU A 256 16.62 16.72 8.97
N LYS A 257 17.18 15.55 8.66
CA LYS A 257 17.97 15.35 7.44
C LYS A 257 17.15 15.65 6.18
N LYS A 258 17.78 16.28 5.21
CA LYS A 258 17.20 16.66 3.92
C LYS A 258 18.11 16.15 2.81
N ILE A 259 17.75 15.01 2.22
CA ILE A 259 18.57 14.36 1.19
C ILE A 259 17.72 14.09 -0.04
N ALA A 260 18.23 14.51 -1.20
CA ALA A 260 17.68 14.17 -2.50
C ALA A 260 18.61 13.20 -3.24
N THR A 261 18.12 12.59 -4.31
CA THR A 261 18.89 11.67 -5.14
C THR A 261 18.88 12.12 -6.60
N LEU A 262 20.05 12.32 -7.18
CA LEU A 262 20.24 12.50 -8.63
C LEU A 262 20.50 11.14 -9.26
N GLY A 263 19.61 10.69 -10.15
CA GLY A 263 19.73 9.44 -10.87
C GLY A 263 19.94 9.65 -12.38
N ASP A 264 20.64 8.70 -13.04
CA ASP A 264 20.87 8.76 -14.49
C ASP A 264 19.75 8.14 -15.31
N ASN A 265 18.73 7.56 -14.67
CA ASN A 265 17.64 6.81 -15.29
C ASN A 265 18.13 5.61 -16.16
N ALA A 266 19.33 5.07 -15.91
CA ALA A 266 19.84 3.93 -16.68
C ALA A 266 18.96 2.68 -16.53
N GLY A 267 18.37 2.49 -15.35
CA GLY A 267 17.44 1.40 -15.06
C GLY A 267 16.03 1.60 -15.63
N ASP A 268 15.73 2.78 -16.19
CA ASP A 268 14.43 3.01 -16.81
C ASP A 268 14.36 2.31 -18.17
N ILE A 269 13.79 1.12 -18.15
CA ILE A 269 13.69 0.30 -19.36
C ILE A 269 12.56 0.82 -20.25
N LEU A 270 11.44 1.29 -19.67
CA LEU A 270 10.20 1.40 -20.42
C LEU A 270 9.28 2.58 -20.06
N HIS A 271 9.57 3.31 -19.01
CA HIS A 271 8.76 4.50 -18.68
C HIS A 271 9.09 5.73 -19.55
N GLY A 272 10.09 5.61 -20.42
CA GLY A 272 10.47 6.66 -21.37
C GLY A 272 11.23 7.82 -20.75
N ALA A 273 11.83 7.64 -19.57
CA ALA A 273 12.65 8.67 -18.97
C ALA A 273 13.90 8.96 -19.80
N THR A 274 14.24 10.23 -19.93
CA THR A 274 15.50 10.64 -20.58
C THR A 274 16.68 10.15 -19.73
N LYS A 275 17.61 9.45 -20.36
CA LYS A 275 18.83 8.95 -19.73
C LYS A 275 19.95 9.99 -19.81
N ILE A 276 20.73 10.11 -18.73
CA ILE A 276 21.94 10.93 -18.69
C ILE A 276 23.13 10.06 -18.28
N SER A 277 24.34 10.60 -18.39
CA SER A 277 25.54 9.93 -17.90
C SER A 277 26.09 10.70 -16.71
N LEU A 278 26.26 10.01 -15.59
CA LEU A 278 26.83 10.58 -14.38
C LEU A 278 28.25 10.13 -14.16
N SER A 279 29.10 11.03 -13.64
CA SER A 279 30.50 10.72 -13.29
C SER A 279 31.02 11.69 -12.23
N GLY A 280 31.77 11.19 -11.25
CA GLY A 280 32.34 12.01 -10.17
C GLY A 280 31.29 12.62 -9.28
N SER A 281 31.40 13.91 -9.02
CA SER A 281 30.46 14.68 -8.19
C SER A 281 30.12 16.02 -8.83
N TYR A 282 28.99 16.61 -8.43
CA TYR A 282 28.43 17.83 -9.02
C TYR A 282 28.20 18.90 -7.95
N ASP A 283 28.39 20.16 -8.31
CA ASP A 283 27.90 21.27 -7.52
C ASP A 283 26.40 21.42 -7.74
N PHE A 284 25.63 21.61 -6.66
CA PHE A 284 24.21 21.86 -6.72
C PHE A 284 23.80 23.13 -6.00
N GLU A 285 22.64 23.64 -6.35
CA GLU A 285 22.03 24.84 -5.78
C GLU A 285 20.62 24.53 -5.29
N LEU A 286 20.28 25.02 -4.08
CA LEU A 286 18.90 25.11 -3.61
C LEU A 286 18.36 26.47 -4.02
N ILE A 287 17.33 26.51 -4.81
CA ILE A 287 16.74 27.72 -5.37
C ILE A 287 15.45 28.05 -4.62
N ASP A 288 15.34 29.24 -4.11
CA ASP A 288 14.09 29.77 -3.55
C ASP A 288 13.14 30.13 -4.70
N VAL A 289 11.94 29.54 -4.68
CA VAL A 289 10.94 29.68 -5.77
C VAL A 289 10.49 31.14 -5.90
N SER A 290 10.35 31.85 -4.79
CA SER A 290 9.81 33.22 -4.79
C SER A 290 10.77 34.24 -5.38
N SER A 291 12.07 34.10 -5.14
CA SER A 291 13.11 35.00 -5.62
C SER A 291 13.82 34.52 -6.87
N GLY A 292 13.72 33.22 -7.20
CA GLY A 292 14.46 32.58 -8.29
C GLY A 292 15.98 32.56 -8.07
N THR A 293 16.46 32.72 -6.81
CA THR A 293 17.88 32.80 -6.50
C THR A 293 18.35 31.62 -5.68
N ALA A 294 19.63 31.26 -5.84
CA ALA A 294 20.26 30.22 -5.03
C ALA A 294 20.43 30.73 -3.57
N VAL A 295 19.88 29.99 -2.62
CA VAL A 295 19.96 30.30 -1.17
C VAL A 295 20.90 29.37 -0.42
N TYR A 296 21.25 28.23 -1.00
CA TYR A 296 22.24 27.28 -0.49
C TYR A 296 22.96 26.61 -1.68
N THR A 297 24.20 26.26 -1.47
CA THR A 297 25.03 25.55 -2.45
C THR A 297 25.74 24.40 -1.77
N GLY A 298 25.77 23.26 -2.40
CA GLY A 298 26.43 22.07 -1.88
C GLY A 298 27.12 21.28 -2.98
N LYS A 299 27.67 20.15 -2.60
CA LYS A 299 28.30 19.21 -3.51
C LYS A 299 27.68 17.82 -3.31
N THR A 300 27.36 17.11 -4.40
CA THR A 300 26.81 15.76 -4.32
C THR A 300 27.86 14.79 -3.79
N SER A 301 27.41 13.62 -3.33
CA SER A 301 28.28 12.46 -3.16
C SER A 301 28.94 12.07 -4.49
N GLU A 302 29.96 11.23 -4.43
CA GLU A 302 30.45 10.55 -5.63
C GLU A 302 29.37 9.63 -6.21
N VAL A 303 29.38 9.47 -7.54
CA VAL A 303 28.46 8.59 -8.23
C VAL A 303 28.71 7.13 -7.84
N LYS A 304 27.64 6.41 -7.47
CA LYS A 304 27.64 4.97 -7.21
C LYS A 304 26.53 4.27 -7.99
N ALA A 305 26.71 2.99 -8.30
CA ALA A 305 25.62 2.17 -8.84
C ALA A 305 24.62 1.82 -7.73
N ASP A 306 23.35 1.86 -8.05
CA ASP A 306 22.27 1.39 -7.20
C ASP A 306 21.63 0.13 -7.81
N LYS A 307 21.64 -0.97 -7.02
CA LYS A 307 21.26 -2.29 -7.54
C LYS A 307 19.77 -2.39 -7.86
N ASP A 308 18.92 -1.90 -6.94
CA ASP A 308 17.50 -2.16 -7.00
C ASP A 308 16.75 -1.25 -8.00
N SER A 309 17.32 -0.08 -8.31
CA SER A 309 16.86 0.81 -9.39
C SER A 309 17.58 0.58 -10.71
N ALA A 310 18.76 -0.07 -10.68
CA ALA A 310 19.71 -0.18 -11.79
C ALA A 310 20.20 1.17 -12.35
N ASP A 311 20.10 2.24 -11.56
CA ASP A 311 20.63 3.56 -11.89
C ASP A 311 22.08 3.73 -11.37
N ASN A 312 22.82 4.65 -11.96
CA ASN A 312 23.92 5.29 -11.27
C ASN A 312 23.37 6.54 -10.58
N ILE A 313 23.72 6.72 -9.32
CA ILE A 313 23.17 7.80 -8.50
C ILE A 313 24.25 8.58 -7.75
N CYS A 314 23.94 9.81 -7.37
CA CYS A 314 24.59 10.51 -6.28
C CYS A 314 23.56 11.28 -5.44
N THR A 315 23.87 11.51 -4.16
CA THR A 315 22.98 12.16 -3.22
C THR A 315 23.32 13.63 -3.05
N LEU A 316 22.28 14.45 -2.83
CA LEU A 316 22.38 15.87 -2.53
C LEU A 316 21.95 16.06 -1.07
N ASP A 317 22.89 16.39 -0.20
CA ASP A 317 22.62 16.68 1.20
C ASP A 317 22.55 18.19 1.40
N PHE A 318 21.38 18.70 1.80
CA PHE A 318 21.12 20.09 2.12
C PHE A 318 20.55 20.25 3.54
N SER A 319 20.86 19.30 4.42
CA SER A 319 20.39 19.25 5.82
C SER A 319 20.73 20.50 6.62
N GLU A 320 21.87 21.15 6.30
CA GLU A 320 22.28 22.39 6.96
C GLU A 320 21.36 23.60 6.68
N TYR A 321 20.54 23.53 5.62
CA TYR A 321 19.62 24.59 5.30
C TYR A 321 18.26 24.37 5.99
N ASN A 322 17.89 25.26 6.89
CA ASN A 322 16.75 25.11 7.78
C ASN A 322 15.70 26.24 7.73
N LYS A 323 15.74 27.10 6.69
CA LYS A 323 14.76 28.19 6.58
C LYS A 323 13.47 27.68 5.96
N PRO A 324 12.31 27.94 6.57
CA PRO A 324 11.03 27.63 5.98
C PRO A 324 10.82 28.33 4.63
N GLY A 325 10.20 27.64 3.67
CA GLY A 325 9.92 28.20 2.36
C GLY A 325 9.69 27.13 1.29
N ARG A 326 9.50 27.57 0.06
CA ARG A 326 9.30 26.71 -1.11
C ARG A 326 10.53 26.74 -1.99
N TYR A 327 11.05 25.57 -2.34
CA TYR A 327 12.35 25.41 -2.98
C TYR A 327 12.32 24.34 -4.07
N TYR A 328 13.36 24.35 -4.92
CA TYR A 328 13.74 23.24 -5.77
C TYR A 328 15.26 23.11 -5.83
N LEU A 329 15.76 21.91 -6.12
CA LEU A 329 17.16 21.64 -6.32
C LEU A 329 17.52 21.69 -7.81
N GLN A 330 18.73 22.14 -8.13
CA GLN A 330 19.25 22.18 -9.49
C GLN A 330 20.76 21.88 -9.50
N ILE A 331 21.22 21.10 -10.47
CA ILE A 331 22.65 20.90 -10.70
C ILE A 331 23.21 22.13 -11.43
N LYS A 332 24.26 22.73 -10.88
CA LYS A 332 24.83 23.95 -11.39
C LYS A 332 25.36 23.77 -12.81
N GLY A 333 24.87 24.61 -13.73
CA GLY A 333 25.27 24.57 -15.13
C GLY A 333 24.60 23.48 -15.96
N GLN A 334 23.64 22.75 -15.39
CA GLN A 334 22.80 21.78 -16.08
C GLN A 334 21.33 22.21 -16.01
N ASP A 335 20.49 21.64 -16.87
CA ASP A 335 19.03 21.80 -16.79
C ASP A 335 18.36 20.72 -15.90
N TRP A 336 19.14 20.01 -15.11
CA TRP A 336 18.68 18.96 -14.20
C TRP A 336 18.18 19.58 -12.90
N ARG A 337 16.90 19.42 -12.64
CA ARG A 337 16.30 19.96 -11.40
C ARG A 337 15.28 18.97 -10.80
N SER A 338 14.85 19.25 -9.56
CA SER A 338 13.79 18.55 -8.87
C SER A 338 12.42 19.18 -9.11
N PHE A 339 11.35 18.49 -8.68
CA PHE A 339 10.09 19.15 -8.35
C PHE A 339 10.30 20.18 -7.25
N GLU A 340 9.33 21.08 -7.11
CA GLU A 340 9.28 22.00 -5.98
C GLU A 340 8.80 21.28 -4.73
N PHE A 341 9.34 21.69 -3.57
CA PHE A 341 8.99 21.13 -2.27
C PHE A 341 9.05 22.22 -1.20
N TYR A 342 8.44 21.94 -0.03
CA TYR A 342 8.54 22.81 1.13
C TYR A 342 9.69 22.41 2.05
N ILE A 343 10.24 23.39 2.79
CA ILE A 343 10.96 23.16 4.03
C ILE A 343 10.12 23.83 5.11
N GLY A 344 9.78 23.12 6.18
CA GLY A 344 8.93 23.65 7.25
C GLY A 344 8.76 22.67 8.41
N ASP A 345 8.01 23.06 9.41
CA ASP A 345 7.78 22.25 10.62
C ASP A 345 6.51 21.40 10.51
N ASN A 346 5.63 21.73 9.55
CA ASN A 346 4.37 21.04 9.31
C ASN A 346 4.21 20.76 7.80
N ILE A 347 4.91 19.74 7.26
CA ILE A 347 4.92 19.48 5.83
C ILE A 347 3.80 18.56 5.35
N TYR A 348 3.27 17.69 6.22
CA TYR A 348 2.21 16.73 5.86
C TYR A 348 0.80 17.21 6.22
N TYR A 349 0.68 18.37 6.82
CA TYR A 349 -0.61 18.97 7.09
C TYR A 349 -0.53 20.49 7.05
N ASP A 350 -1.48 21.11 6.38
CA ASP A 350 -1.74 22.54 6.29
C ASP A 350 -3.25 22.80 6.23
N GLU A 351 -3.68 24.00 5.90
CA GLU A 351 -5.10 24.36 5.80
C GLU A 351 -5.86 23.57 4.72
N SER A 352 -5.16 23.01 3.71
CA SER A 352 -5.74 22.33 2.56
C SER A 352 -5.52 20.82 2.57
N HIS A 353 -4.52 20.32 3.28
CA HIS A 353 -4.13 18.91 3.30
C HIS A 353 -3.82 18.46 4.73
N ASN A 354 -4.40 17.35 5.14
CA ASN A 354 -4.05 16.68 6.39
C ASN A 354 -3.91 15.17 6.11
N LEU A 355 -2.67 14.70 6.04
CA LEU A 355 -2.38 13.31 5.69
C LEU A 355 -3.03 12.33 6.67
N LEU A 356 -2.99 12.61 7.97
CA LEU A 356 -3.63 11.75 8.97
C LEU A 356 -5.14 11.65 8.76
N THR A 357 -5.81 12.80 8.59
CA THR A 357 -7.26 12.85 8.37
C THR A 357 -7.65 12.13 7.09
N ASN A 358 -6.91 12.33 6.00
CA ASN A 358 -7.21 11.67 4.72
C ASN A 358 -6.94 10.17 4.78
N ALA A 359 -5.84 9.74 5.41
CA ALA A 359 -5.53 8.31 5.60
C ALA A 359 -6.60 7.61 6.49
N MET A 360 -7.10 8.28 7.54
CA MET A 360 -8.20 7.77 8.35
C MET A 360 -9.51 7.69 7.56
N ASN A 361 -9.75 8.65 6.67
CA ASN A 361 -10.98 8.68 5.86
C ASN A 361 -11.07 7.55 4.83
N TYR A 362 -9.95 6.91 4.49
CA TYR A 362 -9.91 5.68 3.70
C TYR A 362 -10.81 4.60 4.31
N PHE A 363 -10.77 4.40 5.62
CA PHE A 363 -11.55 3.38 6.33
C PHE A 363 -13.04 3.67 6.26
N TYR A 364 -13.46 4.90 6.55
CA TYR A 364 -14.85 5.31 6.43
C TYR A 364 -15.40 5.06 5.02
N GLN A 365 -14.66 5.42 3.97
CA GLN A 365 -15.11 5.27 2.59
C GLN A 365 -15.12 3.81 2.10
N ASN A 366 -14.48 2.88 2.83
CA ASN A 366 -14.51 1.44 2.57
C ASN A 366 -15.48 0.67 3.48
N ARG A 367 -16.27 1.35 4.29
CA ARG A 367 -17.28 0.68 5.11
C ARG A 367 -18.30 -0.06 4.25
N SER A 368 -18.54 -1.33 4.58
CA SER A 368 -19.58 -2.17 3.99
C SER A 368 -20.90 -1.99 4.75
N GLY A 369 -22.02 -2.20 4.08
CA GLY A 369 -23.34 -2.31 4.71
C GLY A 369 -24.01 -0.99 5.12
N VAL A 370 -23.33 0.13 4.99
CA VAL A 370 -23.84 1.45 5.38
C VAL A 370 -23.70 2.45 4.22
N ASP A 371 -24.58 3.45 4.19
CA ASP A 371 -24.46 4.56 3.24
C ASP A 371 -23.24 5.41 3.60
N ILE A 372 -22.43 5.76 2.61
CA ILE A 372 -21.33 6.72 2.73
C ILE A 372 -21.89 8.09 2.36
N GLU A 373 -21.75 9.06 3.24
CA GLU A 373 -22.29 10.40 3.06
C GLU A 373 -21.15 11.40 2.74
N ASP A 374 -21.36 12.27 1.73
CA ASP A 374 -20.37 13.30 1.31
C ASP A 374 -19.82 14.12 2.50
N LYS A 375 -20.65 14.44 3.47
CA LYS A 375 -20.25 15.27 4.63
C LYS A 375 -19.17 14.66 5.53
N TYR A 376 -18.94 13.35 5.41
CA TYR A 376 -17.88 12.63 6.14
C TYR A 376 -16.71 12.25 5.22
N CYS A 377 -16.77 12.62 3.93
CA CYS A 377 -15.65 12.45 3.01
C CYS A 377 -14.76 13.70 3.06
N THR A 378 -13.46 13.53 3.30
CA THR A 378 -12.55 14.66 3.56
C THR A 378 -11.84 15.15 2.29
N SER A 379 -11.86 14.37 1.22
CA SER A 379 -11.17 14.68 -0.03
C SER A 379 -11.82 13.98 -1.23
N GLY A 380 -11.31 14.22 -2.41
CA GLY A 380 -11.88 13.68 -3.66
C GLY A 380 -13.11 14.44 -4.12
N GLY A 381 -13.84 13.85 -5.09
CA GLY A 381 -15.06 14.44 -5.64
C GLY A 381 -14.83 15.68 -6.49
N SER A 382 -15.94 16.39 -6.79
CA SER A 382 -15.93 17.51 -7.75
C SER A 382 -15.23 18.78 -7.23
N ASP A 383 -15.11 18.93 -5.93
CA ASP A 383 -14.55 20.11 -5.26
C ASP A 383 -13.25 19.82 -4.47
N GLY A 384 -12.77 18.59 -4.53
CA GLY A 384 -11.63 18.13 -3.74
C GLY A 384 -11.88 17.99 -2.24
N LYS A 385 -13.15 18.12 -1.81
CA LYS A 385 -13.57 18.09 -0.40
C LYS A 385 -14.65 17.04 -0.13
N GLY A 386 -14.72 16.02 -0.97
CA GLY A 386 -15.63 14.90 -0.80
C GLY A 386 -17.00 15.02 -1.47
N THR A 387 -17.33 16.14 -2.13
CA THR A 387 -18.64 16.28 -2.80
C THR A 387 -18.78 15.31 -3.96
N GLY A 388 -19.76 14.41 -3.85
CA GLY A 388 -20.05 13.37 -4.83
C GLY A 388 -19.27 12.07 -4.60
N MET A 389 -18.58 11.94 -3.45
CA MET A 389 -17.96 10.69 -3.02
C MET A 389 -18.94 9.74 -2.33
N GLY A 390 -20.00 10.31 -1.74
CA GLY A 390 -21.03 9.54 -1.04
C GLY A 390 -21.80 8.59 -1.96
N HIS A 391 -22.17 7.44 -1.39
CA HIS A 391 -22.86 6.38 -2.12
C HIS A 391 -23.71 5.49 -1.20
N LYS A 392 -24.55 4.67 -1.79
CA LYS A 392 -25.33 3.68 -1.04
C LYS A 392 -24.42 2.57 -0.51
N GLY A 393 -24.78 2.03 0.65
CA GLY A 393 -24.10 0.86 1.21
C GLY A 393 -24.29 -0.37 0.33
N GLY A 394 -23.18 -1.01 0.00
CA GLY A 394 -23.18 -2.34 -0.61
C GLY A 394 -23.28 -3.43 0.45
N HIS A 395 -23.88 -4.58 0.14
CA HIS A 395 -23.99 -5.74 1.03
C HIS A 395 -24.63 -5.43 2.40
N ALA A 396 -25.70 -4.66 2.40
CA ALA A 396 -26.35 -4.18 3.64
C ALA A 396 -26.73 -5.29 4.63
N THR A 397 -27.05 -6.49 4.16
CA THR A 397 -27.32 -7.66 4.99
C THR A 397 -26.27 -8.76 4.84
N ASP A 398 -25.28 -8.57 4.05
CA ASP A 398 -24.16 -9.47 3.72
C ASP A 398 -24.32 -10.95 4.15
N THR A 399 -25.32 -11.61 3.56
CA THR A 399 -25.63 -13.01 3.86
C THR A 399 -24.89 -13.91 2.88
N ALA A 400 -24.00 -14.73 3.41
CA ALA A 400 -23.09 -15.56 2.66
C ALA A 400 -23.26 -17.06 2.93
N THR A 401 -22.88 -17.89 1.95
CA THR A 401 -22.92 -19.35 2.08
C THR A 401 -21.65 -19.86 2.74
N ILE A 402 -21.77 -20.48 3.91
CA ILE A 402 -20.66 -21.14 4.60
C ILE A 402 -20.21 -22.35 3.78
N GLN A 403 -18.94 -22.44 3.48
CA GLN A 403 -18.33 -23.53 2.71
C GLN A 403 -17.88 -24.66 3.64
N LYS A 404 -18.07 -25.92 3.20
CA LYS A 404 -17.62 -27.14 3.93
C LYS A 404 -16.13 -27.36 3.81
N ILE A 405 -15.52 -26.85 2.75
CA ILE A 405 -14.13 -27.14 2.37
C ILE A 405 -13.44 -25.90 1.83
N TRP A 406 -12.12 -25.92 1.84
CA TRP A 406 -11.31 -25.02 1.04
C TRP A 406 -11.40 -25.44 -0.43
N LYS A 407 -11.99 -24.60 -1.25
CA LYS A 407 -12.05 -24.79 -2.69
C LYS A 407 -11.77 -23.48 -3.40
N ASN A 408 -10.89 -23.54 -4.39
CA ASN A 408 -10.49 -22.36 -5.14
C ASN A 408 -11.55 -21.98 -6.18
N GLU A 409 -12.08 -22.93 -6.94
CA GLU A 409 -13.03 -22.68 -8.01
C GLU A 409 -14.27 -23.55 -7.92
N TYR A 410 -15.39 -22.99 -8.35
CA TYR A 410 -16.67 -23.69 -8.45
C TYR A 410 -17.10 -23.74 -9.91
N ALA A 411 -17.54 -24.91 -10.38
CA ALA A 411 -18.00 -25.11 -11.76
C ALA A 411 -19.35 -24.42 -12.03
N SER A 412 -20.13 -24.15 -10.99
CA SER A 412 -21.45 -23.54 -11.11
C SER A 412 -21.88 -22.86 -9.80
N LYS A 413 -22.87 -21.96 -9.90
CA LYS A 413 -23.55 -21.37 -8.73
C LYS A 413 -24.12 -22.47 -7.80
N GLU A 414 -24.70 -23.52 -8.39
CA GLU A 414 -25.23 -24.67 -7.64
C GLU A 414 -24.16 -25.37 -6.82
N GLU A 415 -22.96 -25.51 -7.36
CA GLU A 415 -21.85 -26.10 -6.64
C GLU A 415 -21.46 -25.25 -5.43
N ALA A 416 -21.34 -23.93 -5.59
CA ALA A 416 -21.00 -23.00 -4.51
C ALA A 416 -22.09 -22.92 -3.43
N THR A 417 -23.36 -22.87 -3.83
CA THR A 417 -24.49 -22.55 -2.92
C THR A 417 -25.23 -23.78 -2.39
N SER A 418 -24.95 -24.97 -2.89
CA SER A 418 -25.66 -26.20 -2.52
C SER A 418 -24.71 -27.35 -2.24
N THR A 419 -23.85 -27.75 -3.19
CA THR A 419 -22.96 -28.93 -3.04
C THR A 419 -21.99 -28.78 -1.87
N TYR A 420 -21.31 -27.62 -1.77
CA TYR A 420 -20.34 -27.34 -0.71
C TYR A 420 -20.90 -26.50 0.44
N LYS A 421 -22.19 -26.25 0.45
CA LYS A 421 -22.86 -25.50 1.51
C LYS A 421 -22.85 -26.26 2.84
N SER A 422 -22.39 -25.59 3.91
CA SER A 422 -22.58 -26.02 5.29
C SER A 422 -23.78 -25.34 5.95
N GLY A 423 -23.97 -24.08 5.67
CA GLY A 423 -25.02 -23.23 6.25
C GLY A 423 -25.00 -21.85 5.60
N THR A 424 -25.56 -20.87 6.27
CA THR A 424 -25.47 -19.45 5.90
C THR A 424 -25.06 -18.64 7.11
N LEU A 425 -24.25 -17.62 6.89
CA LEU A 425 -23.87 -16.61 7.86
C LEU A 425 -24.34 -15.25 7.36
N THR A 426 -24.88 -14.42 8.25
CA THR A 426 -25.06 -12.99 7.99
C THR A 426 -24.05 -12.24 8.84
N ALA A 427 -23.15 -11.50 8.21
CA ALA A 427 -22.12 -10.73 8.86
C ALA A 427 -22.02 -9.35 8.17
N SER A 428 -22.88 -8.43 8.60
CA SER A 428 -23.01 -7.09 8.04
C SER A 428 -21.99 -6.12 8.64
N GLY A 429 -21.65 -5.07 7.90
CA GLY A 429 -20.65 -4.08 8.33
C GLY A 429 -19.22 -4.51 8.03
N GLY A 430 -18.28 -3.89 8.74
CA GLY A 430 -16.85 -4.05 8.49
C GLY A 430 -16.35 -3.23 7.29
N TRP A 431 -15.09 -3.40 6.93
CA TRP A 431 -14.46 -2.74 5.79
C TRP A 431 -14.29 -3.69 4.61
N TYR A 432 -14.48 -3.21 3.39
CA TYR A 432 -13.87 -3.85 2.24
C TYR A 432 -12.35 -3.76 2.36
N ASP A 433 -11.67 -4.85 2.05
CA ASP A 433 -10.24 -4.99 2.30
C ASP A 433 -9.38 -4.12 1.37
N ALA A 434 -9.63 -4.27 0.08
CA ALA A 434 -8.76 -3.74 -0.97
C ALA A 434 -9.59 -3.19 -2.14
N GLY A 435 -9.08 -3.36 -3.35
CA GLY A 435 -9.82 -3.03 -4.57
C GLY A 435 -11.05 -3.89 -4.81
N ASP A 436 -11.18 -5.04 -4.17
CA ASP A 436 -12.34 -5.93 -4.23
C ASP A 436 -13.34 -5.67 -3.10
N HIS A 437 -14.47 -6.38 -3.11
CA HIS A 437 -15.50 -6.27 -2.07
C HIS A 437 -15.42 -7.44 -1.05
N GLY A 438 -14.26 -8.05 -0.94
CA GLY A 438 -13.97 -9.05 0.09
C GLY A 438 -13.72 -8.42 1.46
N LYS A 439 -13.95 -9.21 2.52
CA LYS A 439 -13.66 -8.87 3.92
C LYS A 439 -12.85 -10.01 4.53
N TYR A 440 -11.71 -9.70 5.14
CA TYR A 440 -10.71 -10.68 5.54
C TYR A 440 -10.26 -10.45 6.97
N VAL A 441 -10.42 -11.47 7.82
CA VAL A 441 -10.21 -11.30 9.27
C VAL A 441 -8.75 -10.98 9.61
N VAL A 442 -7.79 -11.63 8.95
CA VAL A 442 -6.37 -11.40 9.28
C VAL A 442 -5.87 -10.02 8.83
N ASN A 443 -6.35 -9.52 7.69
CA ASN A 443 -6.05 -8.16 7.25
C ASN A 443 -6.76 -7.11 8.10
N GLY A 444 -8.04 -7.34 8.41
CA GLY A 444 -8.79 -6.53 9.37
C GLY A 444 -8.10 -6.49 10.72
N GLY A 445 -7.63 -7.64 11.21
CA GLY A 445 -6.96 -7.76 12.49
C GLY A 445 -5.71 -6.88 12.61
N ILE A 446 -4.75 -7.02 11.71
CA ILE A 446 -3.53 -6.18 11.77
C ILE A 446 -3.85 -4.68 11.55
N SER A 447 -4.89 -4.36 10.77
CA SER A 447 -5.33 -2.98 10.55
C SER A 447 -5.94 -2.38 11.83
N ILE A 448 -6.83 -3.13 12.50
CA ILE A 448 -7.40 -2.75 13.81
C ILE A 448 -6.28 -2.52 14.81
N TRP A 449 -5.35 -3.50 14.95
CA TRP A 449 -4.24 -3.37 15.86
C TRP A 449 -3.43 -2.10 15.59
N THR A 450 -3.12 -1.82 14.35
CA THR A 450 -2.32 -0.65 13.97
C THR A 450 -3.03 0.66 14.34
N LEU A 451 -4.34 0.80 14.06
CA LEU A 451 -5.11 2.00 14.43
C LEU A 451 -5.25 2.15 15.95
N GLN A 452 -5.56 1.05 16.65
CA GLN A 452 -5.63 1.06 18.11
C GLN A 452 -4.26 1.32 18.75
N ASN A 453 -3.18 0.79 18.19
CA ASN A 453 -1.81 1.04 18.65
C ASN A 453 -1.38 2.51 18.42
N MET A 454 -1.79 3.11 17.29
CA MET A 454 -1.61 4.55 17.05
C MET A 454 -2.22 5.39 18.18
N TYR A 455 -3.46 5.11 18.52
CA TYR A 455 -4.16 5.79 19.61
C TYR A 455 -3.51 5.50 20.97
N GLU A 456 -3.18 4.22 21.24
CA GLU A 456 -2.57 3.80 22.50
C GLU A 456 -1.20 4.47 22.71
N ARG A 457 -0.37 4.56 21.66
CA ARG A 457 0.86 5.33 21.71
C ARG A 457 0.57 6.78 22.07
N ALA A 458 -0.45 7.39 21.46
CA ALA A 458 -0.79 8.79 21.68
C ALA A 458 -1.20 9.08 23.13
N ILE A 459 -1.84 8.15 23.84
CA ILE A 459 -2.19 8.31 25.26
C ILE A 459 -1.04 7.99 26.21
N LEU A 460 -0.06 7.19 25.79
CA LEU A 460 1.05 6.72 26.63
C LEU A 460 2.36 7.50 26.40
N GLN A 461 2.49 8.17 25.26
CA GLN A 461 3.65 8.99 24.90
C GLN A 461 3.20 10.46 24.87
N ASP A 462 3.55 11.23 25.92
CA ASP A 462 3.36 12.69 26.02
C ASP A 462 1.91 13.22 25.90
N GLY A 463 0.89 12.33 25.93
CA GLY A 463 -0.52 12.76 25.95
C GLY A 463 -1.02 13.39 24.63
N TYR A 464 -0.61 12.84 23.49
CA TYR A 464 -1.06 13.29 22.15
C TYR A 464 -2.48 12.82 21.76
N ASP A 465 -3.21 12.24 22.69
CA ASP A 465 -4.55 11.66 22.51
C ASP A 465 -5.61 12.69 22.11
N LYS A 466 -5.49 13.95 22.51
CA LYS A 466 -6.48 15.00 22.27
C LYS A 466 -6.87 15.19 20.80
N LYS A 467 -5.96 14.89 19.87
CA LYS A 467 -6.27 14.94 18.44
C LYS A 467 -7.26 13.85 18.00
N PHE A 468 -7.42 12.80 18.80
CA PHE A 468 -8.37 11.73 18.57
C PHE A 468 -9.65 11.83 19.42
N ASP A 469 -9.77 12.89 20.25
CA ASP A 469 -10.98 13.12 21.03
C ASP A 469 -12.21 13.10 20.15
N ASP A 470 -13.31 12.66 20.73
CA ASP A 470 -14.62 12.66 20.11
C ASP A 470 -14.93 14.00 19.40
N ASN A 471 -15.24 13.93 18.11
CA ASN A 471 -15.52 15.08 17.25
C ASN A 471 -14.36 16.09 17.11
N SER A 472 -13.12 15.60 17.20
CA SER A 472 -11.93 16.45 17.00
C SER A 472 -11.74 16.90 15.55
N GLY A 473 -12.30 16.17 14.58
CA GLY A 473 -12.20 16.42 13.15
C GLY A 473 -10.98 15.76 12.50
N VAL A 474 -10.15 15.00 13.24
CA VAL A 474 -9.08 14.18 12.66
C VAL A 474 -9.64 12.90 12.05
N VAL A 475 -10.54 12.24 12.76
CA VAL A 475 -11.32 11.12 12.21
C VAL A 475 -12.74 11.62 11.95
N VAL A 476 -13.18 11.60 10.70
CA VAL A 476 -14.44 12.23 10.28
C VAL A 476 -15.45 11.12 9.97
N ILE A 477 -16.33 10.83 10.93
CA ILE A 477 -17.25 9.69 10.90
C ILE A 477 -18.63 10.05 11.48
N PRO A 478 -19.68 9.26 11.19
CA PRO A 478 -21.04 9.52 11.70
C PRO A 478 -21.20 9.40 13.22
N GLU A 479 -20.36 8.61 13.88
CA GLU A 479 -20.41 8.31 15.31
C GLU A 479 -19.95 9.49 16.18
N ALA A 480 -19.22 10.46 15.61
CA ALA A 480 -18.71 11.63 16.30
C ALA A 480 -19.78 12.34 17.16
N GLY A 481 -19.48 12.66 18.40
CA GLY A 481 -20.36 13.25 19.38
C GLY A 481 -20.91 12.28 20.43
N ASN A 482 -20.42 11.05 20.48
CA ASN A 482 -20.84 9.99 21.42
C ASN A 482 -19.99 9.91 22.70
N LYS A 483 -18.93 10.69 22.82
CA LYS A 483 -17.94 10.73 23.90
C LYS A 483 -16.90 9.60 23.89
N VAL A 484 -16.81 8.87 22.81
CA VAL A 484 -15.75 7.91 22.56
C VAL A 484 -14.78 8.52 21.54
N PRO A 485 -13.47 8.34 21.66
CA PRO A 485 -12.55 8.77 20.61
C PRO A 485 -12.91 8.17 19.26
N ASP A 486 -13.05 9.03 18.23
CA ASP A 486 -13.54 8.63 16.90
C ASP A 486 -12.71 7.51 16.25
N VAL A 487 -11.41 7.41 16.57
CA VAL A 487 -10.54 6.33 16.09
C VAL A 487 -10.93 4.96 16.66
N LEU A 488 -11.43 4.92 17.89
CA LEU A 488 -11.92 3.67 18.49
C LEU A 488 -13.27 3.26 17.89
N ASP A 489 -14.12 4.20 17.57
CA ASP A 489 -15.38 3.94 16.86
C ASP A 489 -15.09 3.38 15.46
N GLU A 490 -14.16 3.98 14.70
CA GLU A 490 -13.81 3.47 13.38
C GLU A 490 -13.20 2.06 13.46
N ALA A 491 -12.28 1.80 14.37
CA ALA A 491 -11.70 0.47 14.56
C ALA A 491 -12.76 -0.58 15.00
N ALA A 492 -13.76 -0.15 15.76
CA ALA A 492 -14.85 -1.03 16.20
C ALA A 492 -15.76 -1.46 15.04
N VAL A 493 -15.84 -0.69 13.94
CA VAL A 493 -16.63 -1.11 12.75
C VAL A 493 -16.14 -2.47 12.23
N GLU A 494 -14.83 -2.65 12.14
CA GLU A 494 -14.24 -3.91 11.66
C GLU A 494 -14.24 -4.98 12.75
N LEU A 495 -13.89 -4.61 14.00
CA LEU A 495 -13.85 -5.56 15.11
C LEU A 495 -15.22 -6.19 15.39
N ASP A 496 -16.28 -5.39 15.35
CA ASP A 496 -17.65 -5.86 15.55
C ASP A 496 -18.14 -6.71 14.35
N TRP A 497 -17.63 -6.47 13.13
CA TRP A 497 -17.83 -7.38 12.01
C TRP A 497 -17.11 -8.72 12.22
N ILE A 498 -15.83 -8.69 12.63
CA ILE A 498 -15.09 -9.93 12.91
C ILE A 498 -15.80 -10.75 14.01
N ALA A 499 -16.35 -10.10 15.03
CA ALA A 499 -17.11 -10.79 16.08
C ALA A 499 -18.29 -11.62 15.54
N GLN A 500 -18.91 -11.19 14.41
CA GLN A 500 -20.00 -11.93 13.75
C GLN A 500 -19.49 -13.16 12.98
N MET A 501 -18.17 -13.26 12.72
CA MET A 501 -17.56 -14.40 12.04
C MET A 501 -17.34 -15.62 12.95
N LYS A 502 -17.80 -15.57 14.19
CA LYS A 502 -17.65 -16.67 15.18
C LYS A 502 -18.42 -17.92 14.76
N VAL A 503 -17.75 -19.07 14.79
CA VAL A 503 -18.39 -20.39 14.64
C VAL A 503 -19.22 -20.70 15.87
N VAL A 504 -20.45 -21.18 15.64
CA VAL A 504 -21.34 -21.61 16.74
C VAL A 504 -21.60 -23.10 16.64
N SER A 505 -21.90 -23.73 17.78
CA SER A 505 -22.10 -25.19 17.89
C SER A 505 -23.21 -25.76 16.98
N SER A 506 -24.12 -24.90 16.51
CA SER A 506 -25.20 -25.27 15.57
C SER A 506 -24.75 -25.33 14.10
N ASP A 507 -23.56 -24.88 13.75
CA ASP A 507 -23.04 -24.92 12.39
C ASP A 507 -22.84 -26.36 11.94
N SER A 508 -23.37 -26.71 10.77
CA SER A 508 -23.52 -28.12 10.40
C SER A 508 -22.17 -28.82 10.12
N ALA A 509 -21.22 -28.15 9.50
CA ALA A 509 -19.87 -28.71 9.22
C ALA A 509 -18.84 -28.32 10.28
N TRP A 510 -18.96 -27.11 10.83
CA TRP A 510 -17.93 -26.50 11.67
C TRP A 510 -18.27 -26.40 13.15
N GLY A 511 -19.49 -26.76 13.57
CA GLY A 511 -19.93 -26.65 14.97
C GLY A 511 -19.07 -27.38 15.99
N LYS A 512 -18.32 -28.42 15.59
CA LYS A 512 -17.32 -29.07 16.46
C LYS A 512 -16.14 -28.16 16.82
N TYR A 513 -15.96 -27.05 16.07
CA TYR A 513 -14.96 -26.01 16.28
C TYR A 513 -15.57 -24.74 16.84
N ASP A 514 -16.62 -24.87 17.61
CA ASP A 514 -17.30 -23.77 18.31
C ASP A 514 -16.30 -22.86 19.04
N GLY A 515 -16.42 -21.57 18.80
CA GLY A 515 -15.52 -20.54 19.34
C GLY A 515 -14.36 -20.14 18.44
N LEU A 516 -14.07 -20.89 17.34
CA LEU A 516 -13.17 -20.40 16.28
C LEU A 516 -13.88 -19.36 15.41
N TYR A 517 -13.13 -18.71 14.53
CA TYR A 517 -13.64 -17.67 13.62
C TYR A 517 -13.43 -18.06 12.17
N TYR A 518 -14.43 -17.81 11.31
CA TYR A 518 -14.33 -17.97 9.87
C TYR A 518 -13.29 -17.01 9.31
N HIS A 519 -12.52 -17.49 8.31
CA HIS A 519 -11.35 -16.77 7.82
C HIS A 519 -11.68 -15.50 7.03
N LYS A 520 -12.67 -15.59 6.14
CA LYS A 520 -13.05 -14.50 5.23
C LYS A 520 -14.45 -14.68 4.65
N LEU A 521 -15.02 -13.55 4.20
CA LEU A 521 -16.28 -13.45 3.49
C LEU A 521 -16.07 -12.64 2.20
N HIS A 522 -16.32 -13.25 1.03
CA HIS A 522 -16.05 -12.61 -0.25
C HIS A 522 -16.91 -13.17 -1.38
N ASP A 523 -16.80 -12.59 -2.58
CA ASP A 523 -17.44 -13.11 -3.77
C ASP A 523 -16.79 -14.42 -4.20
N HIS A 524 -17.59 -15.36 -4.74
CA HIS A 524 -17.02 -16.63 -5.17
C HIS A 524 -16.17 -16.52 -6.45
N LYS A 525 -16.30 -15.43 -7.20
CA LYS A 525 -15.46 -15.05 -8.34
C LYS A 525 -15.00 -13.60 -8.23
N TRP A 526 -13.92 -13.27 -8.90
CA TRP A 526 -13.49 -11.89 -9.04
C TRP A 526 -14.50 -11.10 -9.86
N THR A 527 -15.01 -10.02 -9.30
CA THR A 527 -15.80 -9.03 -10.04
C THR A 527 -14.88 -8.13 -10.86
N GLY A 528 -15.39 -7.60 -11.97
CA GLY A 528 -14.67 -6.64 -12.81
C GLY A 528 -14.47 -5.29 -12.14
N LEU A 529 -13.59 -4.48 -12.71
CA LEU A 529 -13.47 -3.05 -12.38
C LEU A 529 -14.72 -2.27 -12.83
N ALA A 530 -14.83 -1.04 -12.35
CA ALA A 530 -15.97 -0.15 -12.56
C ALA A 530 -17.29 -0.73 -12.01
N THR A 531 -17.21 -1.37 -10.83
CA THR A 531 -18.36 -2.04 -10.20
C THR A 531 -18.76 -1.32 -8.91
N ARG A 532 -20.04 -0.98 -8.81
CA ARG A 532 -20.65 -0.42 -7.59
C ARG A 532 -21.02 -1.54 -6.63
N PRO A 533 -20.71 -1.43 -5.33
CA PRO A 533 -20.94 -2.53 -4.38
C PRO A 533 -22.43 -2.83 -4.12
N TRP A 534 -23.36 -2.05 -4.64
CA TRP A 534 -24.81 -2.25 -4.51
C TRP A 534 -25.53 -2.68 -5.79
N ASP A 535 -24.85 -2.68 -6.95
CA ASP A 535 -25.53 -2.85 -8.26
C ASP A 535 -25.48 -4.28 -8.81
N TYR A 536 -24.69 -5.18 -8.22
CA TYR A 536 -24.42 -6.50 -8.80
C TYR A 536 -24.81 -7.70 -7.94
N GLU A 537 -25.52 -7.47 -6.84
CA GLU A 537 -25.90 -8.54 -5.88
C GLU A 537 -26.71 -9.70 -6.49
N SER A 538 -27.28 -9.51 -7.67
CA SER A 538 -28.02 -10.55 -8.40
C SER A 538 -27.17 -11.38 -9.36
N GLU A 539 -25.95 -10.95 -9.65
CA GLU A 539 -25.06 -11.65 -10.58
C GLU A 539 -24.56 -12.96 -9.97
N TRP A 540 -24.26 -13.92 -10.80
CA TRP A 540 -23.76 -15.20 -10.29
C TRP A 540 -22.32 -15.11 -9.77
N GLU A 541 -21.50 -14.21 -10.33
CA GLU A 541 -20.13 -13.93 -9.92
C GLU A 541 -20.06 -13.38 -8.49
N THR A 542 -21.12 -12.73 -8.04
CA THR A 542 -21.21 -12.01 -6.77
C THR A 542 -21.87 -12.81 -5.65
N VAL A 543 -22.05 -14.11 -5.85
CA VAL A 543 -22.51 -14.98 -4.77
C VAL A 543 -21.53 -14.94 -3.63
N ARG A 544 -21.97 -14.43 -2.49
CA ARG A 544 -21.15 -14.32 -1.29
C ARG A 544 -20.91 -15.67 -0.63
N ILE A 545 -19.68 -15.94 -0.29
CA ILE A 545 -19.24 -17.16 0.40
C ILE A 545 -18.40 -16.84 1.63
N VAL A 546 -18.51 -17.71 2.64
CA VAL A 546 -17.67 -17.72 3.82
C VAL A 546 -16.75 -18.93 3.74
N LYS A 547 -15.45 -18.70 3.82
CA LYS A 547 -14.45 -19.77 3.87
C LYS A 547 -14.36 -20.41 5.25
N PRO A 548 -13.83 -21.61 5.36
CA PRO A 548 -13.70 -22.33 6.62
C PRO A 548 -13.07 -21.50 7.74
N PRO A 549 -13.32 -21.84 9.02
CA PRO A 549 -12.67 -21.19 10.14
C PRO A 549 -11.17 -21.53 10.18
N THR A 550 -10.37 -20.58 10.73
CA THR A 550 -8.93 -20.80 10.90
C THR A 550 -8.44 -20.39 12.29
N LEU A 551 -7.32 -20.95 12.68
CA LEU A 551 -6.64 -20.56 13.91
C LEU A 551 -6.09 -19.14 13.83
N ALA A 552 -5.52 -18.73 12.68
CA ALA A 552 -5.05 -17.37 12.45
C ALA A 552 -6.17 -16.34 12.64
N ALA A 553 -7.33 -16.49 11.96
CA ALA A 553 -8.46 -15.59 12.14
C ALA A 553 -8.95 -15.51 13.59
N THR A 554 -8.95 -16.65 14.29
CA THR A 554 -9.36 -16.73 15.69
C THR A 554 -8.42 -15.95 16.62
N LEU A 555 -7.11 -16.06 16.39
CA LEU A 555 -6.10 -15.38 17.18
C LEU A 555 -6.02 -13.88 16.87
N ASN A 556 -6.21 -13.48 15.60
CA ASN A 556 -6.34 -12.09 15.21
C ASN A 556 -7.52 -11.41 15.95
N TYR A 557 -8.69 -12.07 16.00
CA TYR A 557 -9.79 -11.56 16.81
C TYR A 557 -9.42 -11.47 18.30
N ALA A 558 -8.78 -12.49 18.85
CA ALA A 558 -8.39 -12.50 20.26
C ALA A 558 -7.45 -11.33 20.60
N ALA A 559 -6.47 -11.06 19.76
CA ALA A 559 -5.54 -9.96 19.93
C ALA A 559 -6.25 -8.60 19.88
N CYS A 560 -7.01 -8.34 18.81
CA CYS A 560 -7.69 -7.05 18.60
C CYS A 560 -8.76 -6.77 19.64
N ALA A 561 -9.54 -7.78 20.03
CA ALA A 561 -10.55 -7.61 21.07
C ALA A 561 -9.91 -7.36 22.45
N ALA A 562 -8.78 -8.02 22.76
CA ALA A 562 -8.05 -7.74 23.98
C ALA A 562 -7.50 -6.31 24.00
N GLN A 563 -6.89 -5.84 22.92
CA GLN A 563 -6.43 -4.45 22.81
C GLN A 563 -7.59 -3.47 22.95
N ALA A 564 -8.69 -3.69 22.24
CA ALA A 564 -9.89 -2.86 22.35
C ALA A 564 -10.43 -2.82 23.80
N ALA A 565 -10.34 -3.93 24.54
CA ALA A 565 -10.86 -4.00 25.91
C ALA A 565 -10.25 -2.91 26.81
N ARG A 566 -8.92 -2.76 26.83
CA ARG A 566 -8.27 -1.74 27.66
C ARG A 566 -8.51 -0.31 27.18
N LEU A 567 -8.62 -0.13 25.85
CA LEU A 567 -8.82 1.20 25.25
C LEU A 567 -10.26 1.70 25.41
N TRP A 568 -11.24 0.79 25.46
CA TRP A 568 -12.66 1.13 25.68
C TRP A 568 -13.02 1.25 27.16
N GLU A 569 -12.20 0.74 28.09
CA GLU A 569 -12.53 0.73 29.52
C GLU A 569 -12.92 2.10 30.08
N PRO A 570 -12.25 3.24 29.71
CA PRO A 570 -12.62 4.56 30.20
C PRO A 570 -13.99 5.07 29.67
N TYR A 571 -14.49 4.51 28.57
CA TYR A 571 -15.67 5.03 27.85
C TYR A 571 -16.88 4.11 28.01
N ASP A 572 -16.71 2.80 27.88
CA ASP A 572 -17.74 1.78 28.06
C ASP A 572 -17.14 0.51 28.69
N SER A 573 -17.11 0.49 30.01
CA SER A 573 -16.60 -0.61 30.83
C SER A 573 -17.32 -1.95 30.59
N ALA A 574 -18.60 -1.92 30.18
CA ALA A 574 -19.35 -3.12 29.86
C ALA A 574 -18.92 -3.72 28.52
N LYS A 575 -18.73 -2.89 27.48
CA LYS A 575 -18.20 -3.28 26.19
C LYS A 575 -16.76 -3.76 26.33
N ALA A 576 -15.93 -3.04 27.08
CA ALA A 576 -14.56 -3.41 27.41
C ALA A 576 -14.45 -4.80 28.02
N LYS A 577 -15.27 -5.08 29.03
CA LYS A 577 -15.33 -6.42 29.66
C LYS A 577 -15.75 -7.49 28.68
N THR A 578 -16.74 -7.21 27.81
CA THR A 578 -17.18 -8.15 26.77
C THR A 578 -16.06 -8.48 25.79
N TYR A 579 -15.28 -7.48 25.38
CA TYR A 579 -14.14 -7.67 24.52
C TYR A 579 -13.06 -8.55 25.16
N LEU A 580 -12.70 -8.31 26.42
CA LEU A 580 -11.70 -9.12 27.13
C LEU A 580 -12.16 -10.58 27.29
N GLU A 581 -13.43 -10.79 27.69
CA GLU A 581 -13.99 -12.13 27.84
C GLU A 581 -14.00 -12.88 26.49
N SER A 582 -14.43 -12.24 25.41
CA SER A 582 -14.46 -12.84 24.08
C SER A 582 -13.06 -13.12 23.52
N ALA A 583 -12.09 -12.28 23.84
CA ALA A 583 -10.68 -12.52 23.49
C ALA A 583 -10.13 -13.78 24.18
N LYS A 584 -10.41 -13.93 25.48
CA LYS A 584 -10.02 -15.12 26.24
C LYS A 584 -10.73 -16.38 25.74
N GLU A 585 -12.01 -16.28 25.36
CA GLU A 585 -12.76 -17.38 24.75
C GLU A 585 -12.16 -17.82 23.42
N ALA A 586 -11.81 -16.87 22.54
CA ALA A 586 -11.19 -17.15 21.26
C ALA A 586 -9.81 -17.81 21.44
N PHE A 587 -9.00 -17.29 22.35
CA PHE A 587 -7.71 -17.91 22.68
C PHE A 587 -7.86 -19.32 23.24
N ALA A 588 -8.84 -19.58 24.10
CA ALA A 588 -9.12 -20.91 24.62
C ALA A 588 -9.61 -21.88 23.52
N ALA A 589 -10.37 -21.39 22.53
CA ALA A 589 -10.76 -22.18 21.36
C ALA A 589 -9.55 -22.55 20.52
N TYR A 590 -8.61 -21.61 20.31
CA TYR A 590 -7.32 -21.92 19.69
C TYR A 590 -6.58 -23.02 20.45
N GLU A 591 -6.39 -22.89 21.78
CA GLU A 591 -5.68 -23.89 22.58
C GLU A 591 -6.33 -25.27 22.53
N LYS A 592 -7.62 -25.33 22.36
CA LYS A 592 -8.35 -26.58 22.20
C LYS A 592 -8.04 -27.30 20.89
N HIS A 593 -7.63 -26.57 19.84
CA HIS A 593 -7.47 -27.09 18.48
C HIS A 593 -6.07 -26.91 17.89
N TRP A 594 -5.13 -26.27 18.59
CA TRP A 594 -3.82 -25.84 18.05
C TRP A 594 -2.85 -26.99 17.73
N TYR A 595 -3.03 -28.16 18.31
CA TYR A 595 -2.17 -29.34 18.09
C TYR A 595 -2.14 -29.78 16.62
N ALA A 596 -3.01 -29.25 15.81
CA ALA A 596 -3.00 -29.40 14.37
C ALA A 596 -1.80 -28.72 13.69
N TYR A 597 -1.09 -27.86 14.37
CA TYR A 597 0.10 -27.18 13.83
C TYR A 597 1.25 -28.16 13.55
N ASP A 598 1.36 -29.25 14.30
CA ASP A 598 2.39 -30.27 14.10
C ASP A 598 2.03 -31.16 12.91
N ASP A 599 2.74 -30.99 11.78
CA ASP A 599 2.56 -31.78 10.57
C ASP A 599 2.97 -33.26 10.72
N THR A 600 3.64 -33.60 11.84
CA THR A 600 3.98 -34.98 12.23
C THR A 600 2.86 -35.63 13.05
N ASP A 601 1.86 -34.88 13.49
CA ASP A 601 0.72 -35.42 14.23
C ASP A 601 -0.19 -36.24 13.34
N THR A 602 -0.05 -37.54 13.40
CA THR A 602 -0.89 -38.50 12.68
C THR A 602 -2.22 -38.80 13.37
N THR A 603 -2.44 -38.26 14.59
CA THR A 603 -3.66 -38.48 15.37
C THR A 603 -4.79 -37.57 14.95
N HIS A 604 -4.47 -36.40 14.34
CA HIS A 604 -5.44 -35.43 13.87
C HIS A 604 -5.17 -35.01 12.41
N PRO A 605 -5.20 -35.95 11.45
CA PRO A 605 -4.88 -35.69 10.05
C PRO A 605 -5.82 -34.68 9.40
N GLU A 606 -7.03 -34.52 9.92
CA GLU A 606 -8.03 -33.55 9.46
C GLU A 606 -7.65 -32.08 9.74
N LEU A 607 -6.70 -31.85 10.64
CA LEU A 607 -6.26 -30.53 11.02
C LEU A 607 -4.92 -30.14 10.39
N ASN A 608 -4.29 -31.04 9.64
CA ASN A 608 -3.05 -30.75 8.94
C ASN A 608 -3.23 -29.62 7.92
N CYS A 609 -2.27 -28.69 7.86
CA CYS A 609 -2.26 -27.63 6.88
C CYS A 609 -2.13 -28.20 5.45
N PRO A 610 -3.07 -27.94 4.55
CA PRO A 610 -2.97 -28.39 3.16
C PRO A 610 -1.85 -27.71 2.39
N CYS A 611 -1.35 -26.55 2.87
CA CYS A 611 -0.27 -25.81 2.25
C CYS A 611 1.01 -26.64 2.12
N LYS A 612 1.27 -27.52 3.06
CA LYS A 612 2.47 -28.37 3.07
C LYS A 612 2.38 -29.58 2.14
N LYS A 613 1.17 -29.98 1.72
CA LYS A 613 0.90 -31.19 0.95
C LYS A 613 0.43 -30.93 -0.48
N GLU A 614 0.29 -29.67 -0.90
CA GLU A 614 -0.29 -29.25 -2.18
C GLU A 614 -1.72 -29.77 -2.43
N GLU A 615 -2.32 -30.42 -1.46
CA GLU A 615 -3.66 -30.99 -1.55
C GLU A 615 -4.60 -30.26 -0.57
N LEU A 616 -5.83 -30.01 -1.00
CA LEU A 616 -6.90 -29.50 -0.16
C LEU A 616 -7.27 -30.51 0.93
N ASN A 617 -7.05 -30.14 2.18
CA ASN A 617 -7.65 -30.84 3.30
C ASN A 617 -8.99 -30.19 3.64
N GLU A 618 -10.07 -30.92 3.41
CA GLU A 618 -11.44 -30.43 3.62
C GLU A 618 -11.74 -29.98 5.05
N ASN A 619 -10.94 -30.40 6.02
CA ASN A 619 -11.12 -30.08 7.43
C ASN A 619 -10.01 -29.19 7.99
N SER A 620 -9.18 -28.61 7.16
CA SER A 620 -8.06 -27.79 7.62
C SER A 620 -8.52 -26.56 8.37
N LEU A 621 -7.84 -26.28 9.49
CA LEU A 621 -7.93 -25.03 10.27
C LEU A 621 -6.82 -24.02 9.88
N TYR A 622 -6.07 -24.29 8.83
CA TYR A 622 -5.08 -23.40 8.24
C TYR A 622 -5.57 -22.96 6.85
N ALA A 623 -5.45 -21.66 6.57
CA ALA A 623 -5.82 -21.13 5.27
C ALA A 623 -4.77 -21.53 4.21
N PRO A 624 -5.18 -22.17 3.11
CA PRO A 624 -4.25 -22.53 2.04
C PRO A 624 -3.65 -21.29 1.37
N MET A 625 -2.33 -21.27 1.18
CA MET A 625 -1.57 -20.14 0.65
C MET A 625 -2.04 -19.62 -0.72
N TRP A 626 -2.65 -20.47 -1.55
CA TRP A 626 -2.89 -20.15 -2.98
C TRP A 626 -4.36 -20.24 -3.41
N HIS A 627 -5.28 -20.12 -2.48
CA HIS A 627 -6.71 -20.20 -2.78
C HIS A 627 -7.32 -18.81 -2.99
N ALA A 628 -6.94 -18.17 -4.10
CA ALA A 628 -7.23 -16.79 -4.45
C ALA A 628 -8.29 -16.63 -5.55
N LYS A 629 -9.42 -17.31 -5.48
CA LYS A 629 -10.52 -17.08 -6.43
C LYS A 629 -11.63 -16.26 -5.78
N GLY A 630 -11.94 -15.12 -6.36
CA GLY A 630 -12.95 -14.17 -5.86
C GLY A 630 -12.54 -13.40 -4.61
N GLY A 631 -11.35 -13.68 -4.05
CA GLY A 631 -10.79 -13.01 -2.89
C GLY A 631 -9.36 -13.45 -2.64
N GLY A 632 -8.53 -12.59 -2.06
CA GLY A 632 -7.15 -12.86 -1.69
C GLY A 632 -7.02 -14.14 -0.86
N PRO A 633 -5.94 -14.93 -0.99
CA PRO A 633 -5.77 -16.16 -0.23
C PRO A 633 -5.61 -15.90 1.25
N TYR A 634 -4.75 -14.94 1.61
CA TYR A 634 -4.33 -14.65 2.98
C TYR A 634 -4.06 -15.92 3.77
N GLY A 635 -3.30 -16.82 3.10
CA GLY A 635 -2.98 -18.13 3.65
C GLY A 635 -1.93 -18.02 4.74
N ASP A 636 -2.01 -18.94 5.69
CA ASP A 636 -1.09 -18.98 6.81
C ASP A 636 -0.82 -20.43 7.21
N ASP A 637 0.45 -20.79 7.33
CA ASP A 637 0.92 -22.10 7.77
C ASP A 637 1.62 -22.06 9.14
N ASN A 638 1.71 -20.86 9.75
CA ASN A 638 2.25 -20.63 11.07
C ASN A 638 1.30 -19.74 11.89
N VAL A 639 0.82 -20.22 13.00
CA VAL A 639 -0.08 -19.47 13.90
C VAL A 639 0.53 -19.23 15.28
N LEU A 640 1.81 -19.56 15.48
CA LEU A 640 2.47 -19.34 16.76
C LEU A 640 2.78 -17.86 17.00
N ASP A 641 3.02 -17.12 15.96
CA ASP A 641 3.21 -15.66 15.99
C ASP A 641 1.92 -14.94 16.36
N ASP A 642 0.78 -15.32 15.75
CA ASP A 642 -0.55 -14.83 16.12
C ASP A 642 -0.89 -15.17 17.58
N ALA A 643 -0.56 -16.39 18.03
CA ALA A 643 -0.83 -16.81 19.39
C ALA A 643 0.05 -16.07 20.41
N TYR A 644 1.30 -15.78 20.07
CA TYR A 644 2.16 -14.92 20.86
C TYR A 644 1.61 -13.50 20.96
N TRP A 645 1.26 -12.90 19.86
CA TRP A 645 0.65 -11.57 19.82
C TRP A 645 -0.64 -11.51 20.65
N ALA A 646 -1.57 -12.44 20.45
CA ALA A 646 -2.81 -12.50 21.23
C ALA A 646 -2.55 -12.67 22.73
N ALA A 647 -1.56 -13.49 23.12
CA ALA A 647 -1.19 -13.65 24.53
C ALA A 647 -0.64 -12.35 25.13
N CYS A 648 0.16 -11.58 24.35
CA CYS A 648 0.65 -10.26 24.79
C CYS A 648 -0.50 -9.27 25.01
N GLU A 649 -1.42 -9.18 24.07
CA GLU A 649 -2.56 -8.26 24.16
C GLU A 649 -3.48 -8.59 25.34
N ILE A 650 -3.80 -9.88 25.53
CA ILE A 650 -4.63 -10.32 26.66
C ILE A 650 -3.89 -10.09 27.99
N PHE A 651 -2.58 -10.35 28.06
CA PHE A 651 -1.79 -10.08 29.25
C PHE A 651 -1.85 -8.62 29.68
N VAL A 652 -1.60 -7.71 28.74
CA VAL A 652 -1.63 -6.27 29.02
C VAL A 652 -3.01 -5.84 29.48
N SER A 653 -4.07 -6.21 28.74
CA SER A 653 -5.45 -5.80 29.07
C SER A 653 -5.92 -6.42 30.40
N ALA A 654 -5.65 -7.70 30.65
CA ALA A 654 -5.99 -8.33 31.91
C ALA A 654 -5.27 -7.67 33.09
N SER A 655 -3.99 -7.27 32.91
CA SER A 655 -3.22 -6.56 33.94
C SER A 655 -3.82 -5.20 34.24
N GLN A 656 -4.12 -4.40 33.25
CA GLN A 656 -4.67 -3.04 33.42
C GLN A 656 -6.09 -3.05 33.98
N MET A 657 -6.92 -4.00 33.54
CA MET A 657 -8.31 -4.13 34.02
C MET A 657 -8.43 -4.91 35.32
N GLY A 658 -7.31 -5.35 35.92
CA GLY A 658 -7.27 -6.09 37.20
C GLY A 658 -7.89 -7.50 37.13
N ASP A 659 -7.86 -8.13 35.95
CA ASP A 659 -8.36 -9.50 35.76
C ASP A 659 -7.39 -10.54 36.34
N SER A 660 -7.93 -11.55 36.99
CA SER A 660 -7.15 -12.60 37.68
C SER A 660 -6.30 -13.46 36.74
N ASP A 661 -6.62 -13.50 35.45
CA ASP A 661 -5.95 -14.34 34.46
C ASP A 661 -4.66 -13.70 33.90
N ALA A 662 -4.32 -12.46 34.28
CA ALA A 662 -3.10 -11.77 33.82
C ALA A 662 -1.84 -12.65 33.98
N SER A 663 -1.63 -13.24 35.15
CA SER A 663 -0.46 -14.12 35.40
C SER A 663 -0.46 -15.39 34.54
N THR A 664 -1.63 -15.88 34.16
CA THR A 664 -1.78 -17.04 33.26
C THR A 664 -1.27 -16.66 31.84
N TYR A 665 -1.68 -15.50 31.31
CA TYR A 665 -1.23 -15.05 29.98
C TYR A 665 0.24 -14.63 29.97
N LYS A 666 0.76 -14.05 31.07
CA LYS A 666 2.21 -13.84 31.22
C LYS A 666 2.98 -15.16 31.11
N SER A 667 2.51 -16.24 31.77
CA SER A 667 3.12 -17.57 31.68
C SER A 667 3.01 -18.15 30.26
N LYS A 668 1.98 -17.78 29.47
CA LYS A 668 1.85 -18.19 28.08
C LYS A 668 2.89 -17.49 27.20
N ILE A 669 3.12 -16.17 27.38
CA ILE A 669 4.18 -15.43 26.68
C ILE A 669 5.54 -16.09 26.92
N ASP A 670 5.81 -16.56 28.12
CA ASP A 670 7.08 -17.21 28.55
C ASP A 670 7.17 -18.69 28.15
N ASP A 671 6.16 -19.25 27.46
CA ASP A 671 6.19 -20.65 27.02
C ASP A 671 7.35 -20.89 26.05
N PRO A 672 8.17 -21.93 26.25
CA PRO A 672 9.29 -22.25 25.35
C PRO A 672 8.94 -22.36 23.86
N LYS A 673 7.68 -22.67 23.51
CA LYS A 673 7.23 -22.68 22.11
C LYS A 673 7.32 -21.32 21.43
N TYR A 674 7.32 -20.22 22.19
CA TYR A 674 7.48 -18.86 21.72
C TYR A 674 8.90 -18.30 21.87
N ALA A 675 9.90 -19.14 22.20
CA ALA A 675 11.26 -18.68 22.45
C ALA A 675 11.88 -17.87 21.30
N ASP A 676 11.40 -18.08 20.08
CA ASP A 676 11.84 -17.30 18.91
C ASP A 676 11.21 -15.90 18.85
N TYR A 677 10.03 -15.71 19.47
CA TYR A 677 9.22 -14.49 19.41
C TYR A 677 9.32 -13.64 20.67
N ALA A 678 9.38 -14.29 21.84
CA ALA A 678 9.22 -13.65 23.14
C ALA A 678 10.16 -12.47 23.35
N TYR A 679 9.58 -11.28 23.53
CA TYR A 679 10.26 -10.00 23.76
C TYR A 679 11.19 -9.55 22.61
N LYS A 680 10.92 -10.00 21.39
CA LYS A 680 11.80 -9.73 20.23
C LYS A 680 11.03 -9.02 19.11
N VAL A 681 11.75 -8.12 18.45
CA VAL A 681 11.38 -7.51 17.17
C VAL A 681 12.47 -7.85 16.18
N GLY A 682 12.13 -8.59 15.12
CA GLY A 682 13.11 -9.04 14.12
C GLY A 682 13.28 -7.99 13.00
N THR A 683 14.44 -7.97 12.36
CA THR A 683 14.67 -7.25 11.10
C THR A 683 13.97 -7.89 9.91
N ARG A 684 13.59 -9.14 10.07
CA ARG A 684 12.78 -9.94 9.15
C ARG A 684 11.70 -10.62 9.94
N MET A 685 10.62 -10.96 9.28
CA MET A 685 9.55 -11.73 9.91
C MET A 685 10.10 -12.98 10.59
N ILE A 686 9.65 -13.25 11.80
CA ILE A 686 10.19 -14.28 12.68
C ILE A 686 9.33 -15.53 12.59
N GLY A 687 9.96 -16.68 12.33
CA GLY A 687 9.26 -17.97 12.31
C GLY A 687 8.72 -18.41 10.96
N GLY A 688 7.85 -19.45 10.95
CA GLY A 688 7.31 -20.05 9.74
C GLY A 688 8.31 -20.84 8.89
N GLU A 689 7.88 -21.30 7.71
CA GLU A 689 8.75 -22.05 6.77
C GLU A 689 9.95 -21.23 6.29
N ASN A 690 9.80 -19.91 6.26
CA ASN A 690 10.81 -18.96 5.79
C ASN A 690 11.65 -18.36 6.92
N LYS A 691 11.78 -19.03 8.04
CA LYS A 691 12.57 -18.56 9.19
C LYS A 691 13.96 -18.11 8.76
N GLY A 692 14.24 -16.81 8.91
CA GLY A 692 15.51 -16.19 8.53
C GLY A 692 15.66 -15.85 7.04
N SER A 693 14.64 -16.10 6.19
CA SER A 693 14.61 -15.75 4.77
C SER A 693 13.38 -14.99 4.34
N GLY A 694 12.55 -14.56 5.30
CA GLY A 694 11.35 -13.78 5.03
C GLY A 694 11.62 -12.36 4.55
N SER A 695 10.56 -11.60 4.25
CA SER A 695 10.63 -10.20 3.84
C SER A 695 11.44 -9.36 4.82
N PHE A 696 12.14 -8.35 4.31
CA PHE A 696 12.95 -7.43 5.11
C PHE A 696 12.06 -6.42 5.83
N THR A 697 11.19 -6.93 6.70
CA THR A 697 10.27 -6.17 7.55
C THR A 697 10.06 -6.92 8.86
N SER A 698 9.73 -6.19 9.92
CA SER A 698 9.53 -6.78 11.25
C SER A 698 8.20 -7.52 11.38
N PHE A 699 7.15 -7.05 10.71
CA PHE A 699 5.80 -7.62 10.78
C PHE A 699 4.94 -7.23 9.58
N ASN A 700 3.91 -8.01 9.33
CA ASN A 700 2.78 -7.71 8.46
C ASN A 700 1.58 -8.62 8.85
N TRP A 701 0.54 -8.71 7.98
CA TRP A 701 -0.63 -9.56 8.23
C TRP A 701 -0.29 -11.06 8.37
N GLY A 702 0.75 -11.54 7.71
CA GLY A 702 1.17 -12.95 7.70
C GLY A 702 2.26 -13.27 8.73
N ASN A 703 2.71 -12.29 9.52
CA ASN A 703 3.58 -12.51 10.68
C ASN A 703 3.43 -11.38 11.69
N THR A 704 2.82 -11.68 12.81
CA THR A 704 2.35 -10.71 13.80
C THR A 704 3.17 -10.71 15.10
N ALA A 705 4.18 -11.57 15.24
CA ALA A 705 4.93 -11.71 16.50
C ALA A 705 5.53 -10.39 17.01
N SER A 706 6.14 -9.60 16.10
CA SER A 706 6.72 -8.30 16.48
C SER A 706 5.68 -7.30 16.96
N ALA A 707 4.42 -7.37 16.47
CA ALA A 707 3.33 -6.53 16.97
C ALA A 707 3.08 -6.79 18.47
N GLY A 708 3.09 -8.05 18.89
CA GLY A 708 3.00 -8.39 20.32
C GLY A 708 4.14 -7.79 21.16
N SER A 709 5.38 -7.86 20.67
CA SER A 709 6.54 -7.26 21.34
C SER A 709 6.50 -5.73 21.37
N LEU A 710 5.99 -5.09 20.32
CA LEU A 710 5.79 -3.63 20.27
C LEU A 710 4.69 -3.18 21.25
N THR A 711 3.61 -3.95 21.39
CA THR A 711 2.61 -3.71 22.44
C THR A 711 3.25 -3.78 23.83
N LEU A 712 4.06 -4.82 24.10
CA LEU A 712 4.77 -4.92 25.38
C LEU A 712 5.74 -3.75 25.62
N ALA A 713 6.35 -3.19 24.56
CA ALA A 713 7.22 -2.02 24.65
C ALA A 713 6.49 -0.77 25.17
N LEU A 714 5.22 -0.58 24.81
CA LEU A 714 4.40 0.51 25.34
C LEU A 714 4.04 0.31 26.82
N HIS A 715 4.05 -0.93 27.31
CA HIS A 715 3.66 -1.30 28.67
C HIS A 715 4.82 -1.84 29.48
N SER A 716 5.94 -1.17 29.39
CA SER A 716 7.20 -1.57 30.04
C SER A 716 7.12 -1.70 31.57
N ASP A 717 6.15 -1.04 32.19
CA ASP A 717 5.86 -1.11 33.63
C ASP A 717 5.31 -2.49 34.08
N LEU A 718 4.76 -3.26 33.15
CA LEU A 718 4.28 -4.61 33.39
C LEU A 718 5.37 -5.68 33.28
N LEU A 719 6.58 -5.30 32.87
CA LEU A 719 7.68 -6.19 32.55
C LEU A 719 8.85 -6.04 33.53
N SER A 720 9.67 -7.08 33.64
CA SER A 720 10.96 -7.00 34.33
C SER A 720 11.99 -6.21 33.53
N ASP A 721 13.03 -5.71 34.23
CA ASP A 721 14.15 -5.00 33.58
C ASP A 721 14.85 -5.85 32.50
N SER A 722 14.89 -7.16 32.67
CA SER A 722 15.48 -8.08 31.67
C SER A 722 14.66 -8.16 30.39
N GLU A 723 13.33 -8.25 30.52
CA GLU A 723 12.39 -8.32 29.40
C GLU A 723 12.36 -6.98 28.64
N ASN A 724 12.29 -5.87 29.36
CA ASN A 724 12.40 -4.53 28.77
C ASN A 724 13.74 -4.34 28.04
N SER A 725 14.84 -4.81 28.60
CA SER A 725 16.16 -4.74 27.97
C SER A 725 16.24 -5.58 26.69
N GLU A 726 15.60 -6.74 26.64
CA GLU A 726 15.59 -7.58 25.43
C GLU A 726 14.74 -6.92 24.32
N ILE A 727 13.55 -6.36 24.65
CA ILE A 727 12.73 -5.62 23.69
C ILE A 727 13.51 -4.42 23.14
N LEU A 728 14.06 -3.56 24.00
CA LEU A 728 14.82 -2.38 23.60
C LEU A 728 15.99 -2.77 22.67
N LYS A 729 16.72 -3.81 23.03
CA LYS A 729 17.85 -4.32 22.23
C LYS A 729 17.39 -4.78 20.86
N SER A 730 16.29 -5.51 20.76
CA SER A 730 15.79 -6.05 19.49
C SER A 730 15.18 -4.96 18.61
N VAL A 731 14.41 -4.04 19.18
CA VAL A 731 13.87 -2.86 18.47
C VAL A 731 14.99 -2.02 17.87
N LYS A 732 16.04 -1.73 18.69
CA LYS A 732 17.22 -1.01 18.19
C LYS A 732 17.92 -1.77 17.08
N ALA A 733 18.15 -3.06 17.24
CA ALA A 733 18.82 -3.87 16.21
C ALA A 733 18.05 -3.88 14.88
N ALA A 734 16.71 -3.94 14.91
CA ALA A 734 15.89 -3.85 13.73
C ALA A 734 15.94 -2.46 13.10
N ALA A 735 15.77 -1.40 13.89
CA ALA A 735 15.84 -0.03 13.42
C ALA A 735 17.22 0.34 12.84
N ASP A 736 18.33 -0.09 13.50
CA ASP A 736 19.69 0.10 13.01
C ASP A 736 19.89 -0.57 11.63
N ALA A 737 19.35 -1.78 11.44
CA ALA A 737 19.44 -2.47 10.15
C ALA A 737 18.63 -1.76 9.04
N TYR A 738 17.50 -1.16 9.38
CA TYR A 738 16.72 -0.36 8.43
C TYR A 738 17.43 0.93 8.04
N ILE A 739 18.07 1.62 8.98
CA ILE A 739 18.90 2.80 8.70
C ILE A 739 20.13 2.43 7.86
N GLU A 740 20.76 1.29 8.15
CA GLU A 740 21.88 0.77 7.33
C GLU A 740 21.41 0.53 5.90
N CYS A 741 20.24 -0.09 5.72
CA CYS A 741 19.63 -0.29 4.42
C CYS A 741 19.37 1.02 3.66
N GLU A 742 18.83 2.05 4.31
CA GLU A 742 18.67 3.40 3.73
C GLU A 742 19.99 3.98 3.22
N GLY A 743 21.09 3.75 3.94
CA GLY A 743 22.42 4.19 3.55
C GLY A 743 22.99 3.43 2.35
N GLU A 744 22.69 2.15 2.24
CA GLU A 744 23.08 1.29 1.11
C GLU A 744 22.28 1.63 -0.15
N GLN A 745 20.98 1.88 -0.03
CA GLN A 745 20.07 2.16 -1.13
C GLN A 745 20.25 3.56 -1.68
N GLY A 746 20.28 3.68 -3.00
CA GLY A 746 20.48 4.97 -3.69
C GLY A 746 19.39 6.00 -3.42
N TYR A 747 18.19 5.54 -3.21
CA TYR A 747 17.01 6.37 -2.97
C TYR A 747 16.57 6.39 -1.50
N GLY A 748 17.37 5.83 -0.58
CA GLY A 748 17.12 5.94 0.86
C GLY A 748 15.92 5.14 1.37
N ILE A 749 15.63 4.00 0.78
CA ILE A 749 14.52 3.14 1.21
C ILE A 749 14.96 2.19 2.34
N PRO A 750 14.21 2.05 3.44
CA PRO A 750 14.48 1.07 4.50
C PRO A 750 14.04 -0.36 4.15
N TYR A 751 14.11 -0.73 2.90
CA TYR A 751 13.67 -2.01 2.36
C TYR A 751 14.56 -2.41 1.18
N LYS A 752 14.80 -3.69 0.97
CA LYS A 752 15.64 -4.16 -0.12
C LYS A 752 15.17 -5.47 -0.72
N TYR A 753 15.45 -5.63 -2.01
CA TYR A 753 15.29 -6.90 -2.68
C TYR A 753 16.49 -7.81 -2.39
N ASP A 754 16.24 -8.91 -1.71
CA ASP A 754 17.21 -9.97 -1.49
C ASP A 754 16.61 -11.37 -1.69
N GLY A 755 15.61 -11.42 -2.55
CA GLY A 755 14.90 -12.64 -2.92
C GLY A 755 15.77 -13.66 -3.65
N PRO A 756 15.24 -14.88 -3.87
CA PRO A 756 15.95 -15.93 -4.58
C PRO A 756 16.24 -15.54 -6.04
N ASP A 757 17.26 -16.17 -6.61
CA ASP A 757 17.55 -16.05 -8.02
C ASP A 757 16.48 -16.79 -8.85
N TYR A 758 15.62 -16.05 -9.53
CA TYR A 758 14.56 -16.60 -10.38
C TYR A 758 15.17 -17.00 -11.74
N ASN A 759 15.63 -18.23 -11.85
CA ASN A 759 16.21 -18.73 -13.09
C ASN A 759 15.18 -19.26 -14.09
N ASP A 760 13.95 -19.49 -13.67
CA ASP A 760 12.86 -19.96 -14.54
C ASP A 760 11.79 -18.87 -14.75
N PRO A 761 11.78 -18.19 -15.90
CA PRO A 761 10.78 -17.17 -16.21
C PRO A 761 9.34 -17.71 -16.31
N ASN A 762 9.18 -19.04 -16.40
CA ASN A 762 7.87 -19.69 -16.42
C ASN A 762 7.39 -20.09 -15.03
N ASN A 763 8.28 -20.08 -14.06
CA ASN A 763 7.94 -20.40 -12.68
C ASN A 763 7.35 -19.16 -11.98
N LEU A 764 6.04 -19.04 -12.09
CA LEU A 764 5.27 -18.06 -11.34
C LEU A 764 4.80 -18.65 -10.01
N ASP A 765 5.52 -19.63 -9.45
CA ASP A 765 5.21 -20.16 -8.12
C ASP A 765 5.40 -19.04 -7.09
N PRO A 766 4.33 -18.60 -6.46
CA PRO A 766 4.39 -17.54 -5.48
C PRO A 766 5.31 -17.84 -4.28
N LYS A 767 5.59 -19.10 -3.98
CA LYS A 767 6.57 -19.48 -2.95
C LYS A 767 8.00 -19.01 -3.25
N ILE A 768 8.31 -18.74 -4.53
CA ILE A 768 9.61 -18.24 -4.96
C ILE A 768 9.67 -16.71 -4.91
N MET A 769 8.52 -16.05 -4.81
CA MET A 769 8.36 -14.61 -5.01
C MET A 769 8.28 -13.81 -3.70
N ILE A 770 8.47 -14.45 -2.57
CA ILE A 770 8.25 -13.89 -1.24
C ILE A 770 9.58 -13.42 -0.63
N ASN A 771 10.46 -12.78 -1.23
CA ASN A 771 11.61 -12.19 -0.55
C ASN A 771 12.08 -10.95 -1.31
N GLY A 772 11.75 -9.79 -0.82
CA GLY A 772 12.15 -8.55 -1.46
C GLY A 772 10.95 -7.75 -1.92
N TYR A 773 11.02 -7.00 -3.02
CA TYR A 773 9.91 -6.17 -3.51
C TYR A 773 8.72 -7.04 -3.93
N GLU A 774 7.90 -7.35 -2.96
CA GLU A 774 6.71 -8.18 -3.08
C GLU A 774 5.47 -7.31 -3.19
N TRP A 775 4.35 -7.93 -3.49
CA TRP A 775 3.05 -7.25 -3.53
C TRP A 775 2.77 -6.54 -2.20
N GLY A 776 2.61 -5.21 -2.25
CA GLY A 776 2.48 -4.36 -1.06
C GLY A 776 3.81 -3.88 -0.47
N SER A 777 4.89 -3.81 -1.25
CA SER A 777 6.23 -3.41 -0.77
C SER A 777 6.25 -2.07 -0.04
N ASN A 778 5.39 -1.11 -0.42
CA ASN A 778 5.28 0.18 0.28
C ASN A 778 4.81 0.02 1.73
N SER A 779 3.97 -0.98 2.01
CA SER A 779 3.55 -1.27 3.40
C SER A 779 4.70 -1.77 4.25
N MET A 780 5.63 -2.52 3.67
CA MET A 780 6.84 -2.98 4.36
C MET A 780 7.75 -1.80 4.73
N VAL A 781 7.86 -0.83 3.82
CA VAL A 781 8.59 0.44 4.10
C VAL A 781 7.99 1.13 5.31
N ILE A 782 6.67 1.33 5.34
CA ILE A 782 6.01 2.01 6.46
C ILE A 782 6.08 1.21 7.76
N ASN A 783 5.91 -0.11 7.72
CA ASN A 783 6.05 -0.94 8.91
C ASN A 783 7.47 -0.84 9.51
N ASN A 784 8.50 -0.75 8.66
CA ASN A 784 9.88 -0.51 9.10
C ASN A 784 10.04 0.88 9.71
N CYS A 785 9.35 1.90 9.15
CA CYS A 785 9.28 3.24 9.75
C CYS A 785 8.61 3.20 11.15
N ILE A 786 7.56 2.41 11.36
CA ILE A 786 6.95 2.24 12.69
C ILE A 786 7.98 1.69 13.70
N VAL A 787 8.78 0.71 13.31
CA VAL A 787 9.82 0.16 14.21
C VAL A 787 10.90 1.20 14.53
N MET A 788 11.31 2.00 13.54
CA MET A 788 12.23 3.13 13.77
C MET A 788 11.60 4.21 14.66
N ALA A 789 10.30 4.46 14.54
CA ALA A 789 9.56 5.37 15.42
C ALA A 789 9.54 4.86 16.87
N TYR A 790 9.31 3.57 17.08
CA TYR A 790 9.44 2.94 18.41
C TYR A 790 10.87 3.07 18.97
N ALA A 791 11.89 2.86 18.13
CA ALA A 791 13.27 3.06 18.55
C ALA A 791 13.53 4.52 18.98
N TYR A 792 12.93 5.48 18.26
CA TYR A 792 12.98 6.90 18.64
C TYR A 792 12.26 7.14 19.97
N ASP A 793 11.06 6.64 20.15
CA ASP A 793 10.30 6.81 21.40
C ASP A 793 11.06 6.26 22.61
N LEU A 794 11.67 5.08 22.45
CA LEU A 794 12.42 4.41 23.52
C LEU A 794 13.78 5.05 23.83
N THR A 795 14.38 5.81 22.88
CA THR A 795 15.75 6.30 23.02
C THR A 795 15.90 7.80 22.85
N LYS A 796 14.94 8.45 22.18
CA LYS A 796 15.02 9.84 21.69
C LYS A 796 16.27 10.10 20.84
N ASP A 797 16.84 9.05 20.21
CA ASP A 797 17.96 9.19 19.28
C ASP A 797 17.45 9.70 17.92
N ILE A 798 17.90 10.89 17.55
CA ILE A 798 17.50 11.60 16.30
C ILE A 798 17.77 10.77 15.04
N ASN A 799 18.67 9.80 15.07
CA ASN A 799 18.96 8.95 13.91
C ASN A 799 17.73 8.13 13.51
N TYR A 800 16.94 7.65 14.48
CA TYR A 800 15.72 6.90 14.19
C TYR A 800 14.62 7.80 13.61
N MET A 801 14.49 9.05 14.09
CA MET A 801 13.58 10.03 13.49
C MET A 801 13.97 10.35 12.04
N ASN A 802 15.26 10.54 11.79
CA ASN A 802 15.79 10.74 10.43
C ASN A 802 15.53 9.52 9.53
N GLY A 803 15.59 8.30 10.06
CA GLY A 803 15.21 7.08 9.33
C GLY A 803 13.74 7.11 8.94
N VAL A 804 12.83 7.40 9.87
CA VAL A 804 11.39 7.54 9.55
C VAL A 804 11.17 8.57 8.44
N ALA A 805 11.79 9.75 8.55
CA ALA A 805 11.68 10.79 7.53
C ALA A 805 12.21 10.34 6.16
N THR A 806 13.33 9.61 6.14
CA THR A 806 13.96 9.09 4.91
C THR A 806 13.05 8.04 4.23
N GLY A 807 12.42 7.14 4.99
CA GLY A 807 11.45 6.19 4.45
C GLY A 807 10.22 6.88 3.84
N LEU A 808 9.73 7.95 4.47
CA LEU A 808 8.67 8.78 3.91
C LEU A 808 9.13 9.55 2.65
N ASP A 809 10.36 10.04 2.62
CA ASP A 809 10.91 10.69 1.43
C ASP A 809 10.83 9.78 0.21
N TYR A 810 11.12 8.47 0.38
CA TYR A 810 10.95 7.47 -0.69
C TYR A 810 9.49 7.37 -1.16
N LEU A 811 8.55 7.26 -0.25
CA LEU A 811 7.13 7.10 -0.59
C LEU A 811 6.54 8.34 -1.28
N PHE A 812 7.01 9.53 -0.93
CA PHE A 812 6.53 10.79 -1.49
C PHE A 812 7.38 11.33 -2.66
N GLY A 813 8.26 10.53 -3.24
CA GLY A 813 8.90 10.86 -4.53
C GLY A 813 10.41 10.76 -4.60
N ARG A 814 11.14 10.58 -3.50
CA ARG A 814 12.58 10.27 -3.54
C ARG A 814 12.80 8.81 -3.93
N ASN A 815 12.34 8.43 -5.10
CA ASN A 815 12.46 7.08 -5.65
C ASN A 815 12.85 7.15 -7.13
N PRO A 816 13.24 6.02 -7.76
CA PRO A 816 13.70 6.05 -9.15
C PRO A 816 12.63 6.45 -10.16
N LEU A 817 11.35 6.43 -9.77
CA LEU A 817 10.25 6.90 -10.61
C LEU A 817 9.97 8.41 -10.41
N SER A 818 10.58 9.07 -9.43
CA SER A 818 10.24 10.43 -8.96
C SER A 818 8.74 10.58 -8.73
N TYR A 819 8.10 9.58 -8.12
CA TYR A 819 6.66 9.40 -8.07
C TYR A 819 6.18 9.26 -6.63
N SER A 820 5.17 10.03 -6.24
CA SER A 820 4.52 9.86 -4.95
C SER A 820 3.50 8.73 -5.04
N PHE A 821 3.67 7.71 -4.21
CA PHE A 821 2.75 6.56 -4.14
C PHE A 821 1.47 6.83 -3.33
N VAL A 822 1.23 8.08 -2.96
CA VAL A 822 0.06 8.50 -2.17
C VAL A 822 -0.81 9.43 -3.00
N THR A 823 -2.09 9.07 -3.14
CA THR A 823 -3.06 9.89 -3.89
C THR A 823 -3.18 11.29 -3.27
N GLY A 824 -3.34 12.31 -4.10
CA GLY A 824 -3.51 13.69 -3.64
C GLY A 824 -2.22 14.40 -3.20
N TYR A 825 -1.15 13.69 -2.88
CA TYR A 825 0.08 14.22 -2.30
C TYR A 825 1.25 14.22 -3.29
N GLY A 826 1.76 15.39 -3.63
CA GLY A 826 2.85 15.59 -4.59
C GLY A 826 2.39 16.15 -5.93
N THR A 827 3.35 16.56 -6.73
CA THR A 827 3.12 17.05 -8.09
C THR A 827 2.91 15.90 -9.07
N TYR A 828 3.74 14.87 -9.00
CA TYR A 828 3.65 13.64 -9.77
C TYR A 828 3.36 12.48 -8.82
N LYS A 829 2.13 11.98 -8.87
CA LYS A 829 1.56 11.15 -7.80
C LYS A 829 0.58 10.12 -8.33
N GLU A 830 0.20 9.22 -7.45
CA GLU A 830 -0.82 8.20 -7.65
C GLU A 830 -2.18 8.79 -8.09
N HIS A 831 -2.76 8.22 -9.16
CA HIS A 831 -4.04 8.66 -9.72
C HIS A 831 -5.05 7.54 -9.88
N ASN A 832 -4.59 6.33 -10.24
CA ASN A 832 -5.43 5.25 -10.72
C ASN A 832 -5.27 4.00 -9.85
N PRO A 833 -5.51 4.07 -8.54
CA PRO A 833 -5.42 2.89 -7.71
C PRO A 833 -6.40 1.81 -8.20
N HIS A 834 -5.97 0.55 -8.15
CA HIS A 834 -6.81 -0.58 -8.52
C HIS A 834 -7.92 -0.75 -7.49
N HIS A 835 -9.11 -0.23 -7.81
CA HIS A 835 -10.27 -0.28 -6.93
C HIS A 835 -11.56 -0.32 -7.77
N ARG A 836 -12.54 -1.15 -7.40
CA ARG A 836 -13.77 -1.33 -8.18
C ARG A 836 -14.63 -0.08 -8.24
N TYR A 837 -14.75 0.63 -7.14
CA TYR A 837 -15.61 1.82 -7.07
C TYR A 837 -14.89 3.11 -7.51
N TRP A 838 -13.63 3.30 -7.15
CA TRP A 838 -12.85 4.48 -7.56
C TRP A 838 -12.28 4.32 -8.96
N SER A 839 -13.17 4.05 -9.91
CA SER A 839 -12.85 3.65 -11.28
C SER A 839 -13.24 4.70 -12.31
N TYR A 840 -13.14 6.00 -11.97
CA TYR A 840 -13.46 7.12 -12.86
C TYR A 840 -12.80 7.00 -14.24
N GLU A 841 -11.60 6.45 -14.32
CA GLU A 841 -10.89 6.30 -15.58
C GLU A 841 -11.59 5.32 -16.54
N LEU A 842 -12.26 4.32 -16.01
CA LEU A 842 -13.01 3.32 -16.77
C LEU A 842 -14.49 3.69 -16.94
N ASP A 843 -15.09 4.35 -15.96
CA ASP A 843 -16.50 4.80 -15.99
C ASP A 843 -16.59 6.20 -15.36
N LYS A 844 -16.81 7.22 -16.21
CA LYS A 844 -16.90 8.63 -15.79
C LYS A 844 -18.07 8.95 -14.85
N THR A 845 -18.94 7.99 -14.57
CA THR A 845 -20.00 8.09 -13.58
C THR A 845 -19.59 7.63 -12.19
N LEU A 846 -18.36 7.07 -12.06
CA LEU A 846 -17.76 6.69 -10.80
C LEU A 846 -16.78 7.77 -10.31
N PRO A 847 -16.51 7.87 -9.02
CA PRO A 847 -15.56 8.85 -8.50
C PRO A 847 -14.11 8.46 -8.78
N MET A 848 -13.23 9.44 -8.69
CA MET A 848 -11.80 9.23 -8.52
C MET A 848 -11.49 8.84 -7.07
N ALA A 849 -10.35 8.19 -6.85
CA ALA A 849 -9.89 7.89 -5.50
C ALA A 849 -9.74 9.17 -4.66
N PRO A 850 -10.09 9.14 -3.36
CA PRO A 850 -9.81 10.25 -2.45
C PRO A 850 -8.30 10.42 -2.21
N ASP A 851 -7.91 11.55 -1.63
CA ASP A 851 -6.52 11.84 -1.30
C ASP A 851 -6.07 11.03 -0.05
N GLY A 852 -4.76 10.81 0.08
CA GLY A 852 -4.16 10.21 1.26
C GLY A 852 -4.19 8.68 1.27
N ILE A 853 -4.27 8.04 0.11
CA ILE A 853 -4.28 6.59 -0.02
C ILE A 853 -2.96 6.10 -0.59
N LEU A 854 -2.33 5.14 0.10
CA LEU A 854 -1.08 4.51 -0.31
C LEU A 854 -1.34 3.31 -1.22
N SER A 855 -0.73 3.32 -2.41
CA SER A 855 -0.72 2.15 -3.30
C SER A 855 0.34 1.12 -2.90
N GLY A 856 0.17 -0.12 -3.39
CA GLY A 856 1.04 -1.26 -3.08
C GLY A 856 2.52 -1.05 -3.37
N GLY A 857 2.83 -0.32 -4.44
CA GLY A 857 4.20 0.00 -4.83
C GLY A 857 4.88 -1.02 -5.73
N PRO A 858 6.19 -0.87 -5.96
CA PRO A 858 6.95 -1.75 -6.83
C PRO A 858 6.86 -3.22 -6.44
N ASN A 859 6.64 -4.09 -7.44
CA ASN A 859 6.48 -5.52 -7.23
C ASN A 859 7.33 -6.31 -8.24
N ALA A 860 8.47 -6.85 -7.78
CA ALA A 860 9.36 -7.66 -8.60
C ALA A 860 8.81 -9.07 -8.91
N GLY A 861 7.72 -9.46 -8.24
CA GLY A 861 6.98 -10.69 -8.51
C GLY A 861 6.20 -10.67 -9.82
N LEU A 862 5.84 -9.46 -10.33
CA LEU A 862 5.20 -9.26 -11.63
C LEU A 862 3.95 -10.13 -11.85
N GLN A 863 3.09 -10.27 -10.82
CA GLN A 863 1.95 -11.17 -10.89
C GLN A 863 0.91 -10.74 -11.92
N ASP A 864 0.69 -9.42 -12.12
CA ASP A 864 -0.27 -8.97 -13.11
C ASP A 864 0.36 -8.79 -14.51
N PRO A 865 -0.46 -8.99 -15.55
CA PRO A 865 0.03 -8.86 -16.91
C PRO A 865 0.29 -7.42 -17.33
N TYR A 866 -0.29 -6.43 -16.63
CA TYR A 866 -0.19 -5.03 -16.99
C TYR A 866 1.19 -4.47 -16.67
N VAL A 867 1.74 -4.77 -15.48
CA VAL A 867 3.12 -4.39 -15.15
C VAL A 867 4.14 -5.14 -16.02
N ARG A 868 3.84 -6.39 -16.41
CA ARG A 868 4.68 -7.14 -17.37
C ARG A 868 4.71 -6.49 -18.76
N ALA A 869 3.63 -5.81 -19.15
CA ALA A 869 3.55 -5.08 -20.40
C ALA A 869 4.49 -3.86 -20.50
N LEU A 870 5.11 -3.45 -19.38
CA LEU A 870 6.27 -2.56 -19.40
C LEU A 870 7.56 -3.23 -19.91
N GLY A 871 7.57 -4.55 -20.17
CA GLY A 871 8.72 -5.31 -20.63
C GLY A 871 9.55 -5.97 -19.54
N PHE A 872 9.10 -5.93 -18.29
CA PHE A 872 9.72 -6.73 -17.25
C PHE A 872 9.40 -8.20 -17.45
N VAL A 873 10.40 -9.06 -17.27
CA VAL A 873 10.27 -10.49 -17.48
C VAL A 873 10.21 -11.20 -16.13
N PRO A 874 9.14 -11.94 -15.80
CA PRO A 874 9.04 -12.68 -14.55
C PRO A 874 10.27 -13.58 -14.31
N GLY A 875 10.74 -13.64 -13.08
CA GLY A 875 11.88 -14.46 -12.69
C GLY A 875 13.24 -13.96 -13.13
N LYS A 876 13.33 -12.76 -13.72
CA LYS A 876 14.60 -12.19 -14.19
C LYS A 876 15.22 -11.32 -13.11
N THR A 877 16.32 -11.75 -12.53
CA THR A 877 17.05 -11.03 -11.47
C THR A 877 17.62 -9.68 -11.90
N THR A 878 17.67 -9.42 -13.21
CA THR A 878 18.10 -8.12 -13.76
C THR A 878 16.97 -7.10 -13.88
N ASN A 879 15.72 -7.44 -13.52
CA ASN A 879 14.68 -6.44 -13.43
C ASN A 879 15.05 -5.44 -12.33
N PRO A 880 14.98 -4.12 -12.61
CA PRO A 880 15.18 -3.12 -11.57
C PRO A 880 13.93 -3.11 -10.64
N SER A 881 14.05 -3.75 -9.48
CA SER A 881 12.91 -4.03 -8.59
C SER A 881 12.11 -2.79 -8.20
N GLN A 882 12.78 -1.68 -7.91
CA GLN A 882 12.14 -0.39 -7.58
C GLN A 882 11.42 0.28 -8.76
N ARG A 883 11.56 -0.25 -9.97
CA ARG A 883 10.88 0.26 -11.18
C ARG A 883 9.74 -0.63 -11.66
N CYS A 884 9.54 -1.80 -11.01
CA CYS A 884 8.45 -2.72 -11.35
C CYS A 884 7.11 -2.19 -10.86
N PHE A 885 6.68 -1.05 -11.38
CA PHE A 885 5.46 -0.32 -11.00
C PHE A 885 4.84 0.37 -12.22
N VAL A 886 3.52 0.46 -12.24
CA VAL A 886 2.77 1.27 -13.19
C VAL A 886 1.52 1.84 -12.52
N ASP A 887 1.29 3.15 -12.67
CA ASP A 887 0.04 3.79 -12.27
C ASP A 887 -1.05 3.44 -13.29
N SER A 888 -1.72 2.35 -13.03
CA SER A 888 -2.85 1.89 -13.85
C SER A 888 -3.86 1.16 -13.00
N ILE A 889 -5.12 1.50 -13.19
CA ILE A 889 -6.22 0.80 -12.50
C ILE A 889 -6.26 -0.72 -12.82
N GLU A 890 -5.70 -1.14 -13.93
CA GLU A 890 -5.61 -2.56 -14.33
C GLU A 890 -4.43 -3.30 -13.63
N ALA A 891 -3.47 -2.56 -13.06
CA ALA A 891 -2.27 -3.14 -12.45
C ALA A 891 -2.50 -3.48 -10.98
N TRP A 892 -3.24 -4.55 -10.73
CA TRP A 892 -3.64 -4.97 -9.39
C TRP A 892 -2.47 -5.37 -8.48
N SER A 893 -1.35 -5.87 -9.01
CA SER A 893 -0.23 -6.30 -8.16
C SER A 893 0.72 -5.19 -7.73
N THR A 894 0.58 -3.97 -8.28
CA THR A 894 1.42 -2.82 -7.93
C THR A 894 0.61 -1.62 -7.46
N ASN A 895 -0.60 -1.44 -8.01
CA ASN A 895 -1.42 -0.25 -7.82
C ASN A 895 -2.66 -0.47 -6.96
N GLU A 896 -2.82 -1.67 -6.39
CA GLU A 896 -3.88 -1.95 -5.43
C GLU A 896 -3.69 -1.14 -4.14
N VAL A 897 -4.77 -0.91 -3.44
CA VAL A 897 -4.82 -0.25 -2.13
C VAL A 897 -5.54 -1.17 -1.15
N THR A 898 -5.08 -1.22 0.09
CA THR A 898 -5.71 -2.08 1.12
C THR A 898 -5.72 -1.43 2.49
N ILE A 899 -6.58 -1.94 3.38
CA ILE A 899 -6.69 -1.46 4.77
C ILE A 899 -5.38 -1.63 5.54
N ASN A 900 -4.67 -2.75 5.37
CA ASN A 900 -3.43 -3.04 6.09
C ASN A 900 -2.20 -2.27 5.59
N TRP A 901 -2.30 -1.54 4.47
CA TRP A 901 -1.26 -0.61 4.01
C TRP A 901 -1.57 0.83 4.44
N ASN A 902 -2.84 1.16 4.57
CA ASN A 902 -3.30 2.51 4.93
C ASN A 902 -3.39 2.73 6.45
N ALA A 903 -3.57 1.68 7.25
CA ALA A 903 -3.44 1.80 8.71
C ALA A 903 -2.03 2.24 9.16
N PRO A 904 -0.93 1.64 8.68
CA PRO A 904 0.40 2.15 9.00
C PRO A 904 0.70 3.53 8.43
N LEU A 905 0.09 3.94 7.29
CA LEU A 905 0.20 5.32 6.82
C LEU A 905 -0.42 6.31 7.81
N ALA A 906 -1.61 6.02 8.33
CA ALA A 906 -2.24 6.83 9.38
C ALA A 906 -1.38 6.87 10.65
N TRP A 907 -0.83 5.71 11.07
CA TRP A 907 0.05 5.62 12.24
C TRP A 907 1.28 6.52 12.11
N ILE A 908 2.00 6.44 10.99
CA ILE A 908 3.19 7.27 10.76
C ILE A 908 2.83 8.75 10.58
N ALA A 909 1.72 9.08 9.93
CA ALA A 909 1.27 10.47 9.84
C ALA A 909 1.00 11.06 11.22
N SER A 910 0.37 10.29 12.12
CA SER A 910 0.16 10.66 13.51
C SER A 910 1.48 10.89 14.27
N PHE A 911 2.43 9.96 14.13
CA PHE A 911 3.74 10.05 14.76
C PHE A 911 4.53 11.30 14.29
N MET A 912 4.57 11.52 12.97
CA MET A 912 5.28 12.69 12.42
C MET A 912 4.65 14.02 12.85
N GLN A 913 3.34 14.06 12.98
CA GLN A 913 2.64 15.23 13.51
C GLN A 913 3.02 15.53 14.96
N ASP A 914 3.21 14.49 15.76
CA ASP A 914 3.54 14.62 17.18
C ASP A 914 5.00 15.01 17.44
N GLU A 915 5.93 14.36 16.72
CA GLU A 915 7.35 14.31 17.12
C GLU A 915 8.29 15.06 16.18
N ALA A 916 7.98 15.17 14.87
CA ALA A 916 8.98 15.56 13.90
C ALA A 916 9.52 16.98 14.12
N ALA A 917 8.64 17.96 14.38
CA ALA A 917 9.04 19.35 14.62
C ALA A 917 9.75 19.56 15.97
N LYS A 918 9.55 18.64 16.93
CA LYS A 918 10.11 18.70 18.28
C LYS A 918 11.45 17.97 18.43
N ALA A 919 11.80 17.14 17.45
CA ALA A 919 13.01 16.33 17.52
C ALA A 919 14.27 17.18 17.59
N ASP A 920 15.13 16.94 18.59
CA ASP A 920 16.39 17.67 18.76
C ASP A 920 17.43 17.20 17.72
N PRO A 921 17.84 18.06 16.78
CA PRO A 921 18.86 17.72 15.77
C PRO A 921 20.24 17.38 16.36
N ASN A 922 20.48 17.74 17.62
CA ASN A 922 21.73 17.44 18.33
C ASN A 922 21.59 16.24 19.29
N GLY A 923 20.41 15.62 19.36
CA GLY A 923 20.11 14.49 20.23
C GLY A 923 20.86 13.23 19.79
N GLY A 924 22.14 13.14 20.07
CA GLY A 924 22.94 11.91 19.96
C GLY A 924 22.78 11.08 21.22
N GLY A 925 22.34 9.81 21.06
CA GLY A 925 21.95 8.91 22.12
C GLY A 925 22.83 8.93 23.37
N GLN A 926 22.35 9.55 24.41
CA GLN A 926 22.83 9.21 25.76
C GLN A 926 22.03 8.00 26.24
N GLN A 927 22.74 6.96 26.65
CA GLN A 927 22.16 5.90 27.45
C GLN A 927 21.59 6.51 28.73
N GLY A 928 20.33 6.85 28.67
CA GLY A 928 19.56 7.30 29.84
C GLY A 928 18.42 6.34 30.06
N THR A 929 18.63 5.42 30.98
CA THR A 929 17.53 4.74 31.62
C THR A 929 16.69 5.78 32.35
N THR A 930 15.59 6.24 31.72
CA THR A 930 14.55 6.95 32.45
C THR A 930 13.20 6.34 32.08
N LYS A 931 12.69 5.62 33.02
CA LYS A 931 11.38 5.05 33.18
C LYS A 931 10.33 6.15 33.10
N PRO A 932 9.20 5.96 32.36
CA PRO A 932 8.02 6.77 32.62
C PRO A 932 7.48 6.39 34.00
N THR A 933 7.53 7.28 34.94
CA THR A 933 6.98 7.08 36.28
C THR A 933 5.59 7.68 36.35
N THR A 934 4.57 6.84 36.19
CA THR A 934 3.33 7.03 36.92
C THR A 934 3.52 6.45 38.30
N GLY A 935 3.71 7.30 39.27
CA GLY A 935 3.85 6.78 40.65
C GLY A 935 4.18 7.88 41.62
N ASN A 936 3.19 8.24 42.37
CA ASN A 936 3.36 8.93 43.63
C ASN A 936 4.60 8.44 44.35
N THR A 937 5.66 9.22 44.39
CA THR A 937 6.69 9.12 45.42
C THR A 937 7.05 10.51 45.91
N SER A 938 6.65 10.71 47.14
CA SER A 938 7.14 11.79 47.99
C SER A 938 8.67 11.80 48.05
N GLY A 939 9.27 12.93 47.74
CA GLY A 939 10.55 13.35 48.32
C GLY A 939 11.71 13.60 47.39
N SER A 940 11.88 14.84 46.97
CA SER A 940 12.97 15.76 47.24
C SER A 940 12.85 17.01 46.38
N ASP A 941 12.64 18.13 47.01
CA ASP A 941 12.44 19.47 46.45
C ASP A 941 13.58 19.89 45.52
N LYS A 942 13.26 20.05 44.22
CA LYS A 942 13.85 21.06 43.35
C LYS A 942 12.73 21.87 42.73
N THR A 943 12.45 23.02 43.28
CA THR A 943 11.58 24.01 42.69
C THR A 943 12.17 24.46 41.35
N LEU A 944 11.45 24.20 40.24
CA LEU A 944 11.78 24.75 38.93
C LEU A 944 11.02 26.06 38.78
N TRP A 945 11.70 27.16 39.16
CA TRP A 945 11.10 28.48 39.14
C TRP A 945 10.61 28.88 37.74
N GLY A 946 9.31 29.16 37.63
CA GLY A 946 8.63 29.59 36.43
C GLY A 946 7.75 28.48 35.82
N ASP A 947 7.93 27.22 36.14
CA ASP A 947 7.16 26.07 35.67
C ASP A 947 5.81 25.97 36.43
N ALA A 948 4.87 26.78 36.04
CA ALA A 948 3.57 26.90 36.70
C ALA A 948 2.61 25.75 36.38
N ASN A 949 2.74 25.12 35.22
CA ASN A 949 1.91 24.02 34.77
C ASN A 949 2.53 22.64 35.08
N CYS A 950 3.72 22.61 35.68
CA CYS A 950 4.48 21.41 36.06
C CYS A 950 4.84 20.46 34.86
N ASP A 951 5.03 21.02 33.65
CA ASP A 951 5.39 20.25 32.49
C ASP A 951 6.93 20.07 32.33
N GLY A 952 7.71 20.67 33.20
CA GLY A 952 9.18 20.61 33.24
C GLY A 952 9.89 21.61 32.34
N GLU A 953 9.14 22.48 31.66
CA GLU A 953 9.64 23.57 30.84
C GLU A 953 9.20 24.93 31.44
N VAL A 954 9.92 25.99 31.16
CA VAL A 954 9.54 27.35 31.61
C VAL A 954 9.39 28.21 30.37
N ASN A 955 8.16 28.50 29.98
CA ASN A 955 7.83 29.21 28.75
C ASN A 955 6.51 30.00 28.86
N ILE A 956 5.97 30.50 27.74
CA ILE A 956 4.74 31.32 27.72
C ILE A 956 3.47 30.50 28.14
N ALA A 957 3.50 29.20 28.09
CA ALA A 957 2.38 28.37 28.56
C ALA A 957 2.18 28.52 30.07
N ASP A 958 3.24 28.68 30.84
CA ASP A 958 3.20 28.92 32.28
C ASP A 958 2.59 30.29 32.62
N ALA A 959 2.94 31.31 31.84
CA ALA A 959 2.27 32.61 31.96
C ALA A 959 0.76 32.50 31.71
N THR A 960 0.38 31.66 30.72
CA THR A 960 -1.03 31.38 30.41
C THR A 960 -1.70 30.61 31.55
N ALA A 961 -1.06 29.59 32.11
CA ALA A 961 -1.58 28.83 33.26
C ALA A 961 -1.81 29.75 34.48
N ILE A 962 -0.85 30.64 34.80
CA ILE A 962 -1.00 31.62 35.86
C ILE A 962 -2.20 32.54 35.62
N VAL A 963 -2.33 33.13 34.42
CA VAL A 963 -3.44 34.02 34.07
C VAL A 963 -4.79 33.31 34.14
N GLN A 964 -4.87 32.06 33.68
CA GLN A 964 -6.09 31.24 33.76
C GLN A 964 -6.45 30.96 35.22
N ALA A 965 -5.50 30.55 36.03
CA ALA A 965 -5.72 30.31 37.45
C ALA A 965 -6.19 31.56 38.22
N LEU A 966 -5.60 32.73 37.93
CA LEU A 966 -6.01 34.00 38.51
C LEU A 966 -7.41 34.45 38.04
N GLY A 967 -7.75 34.14 36.77
CA GLY A 967 -9.02 34.52 36.17
C GLY A 967 -10.20 33.62 36.61
N ASN A 968 -9.99 32.36 36.82
CA ASN A 968 -11.03 31.40 37.24
C ASN A 968 -10.41 30.19 37.97
N LYS A 969 -10.15 30.35 39.23
CA LYS A 969 -9.49 29.37 40.09
C LYS A 969 -10.26 28.03 40.20
N ASP A 970 -11.58 28.07 40.15
CA ASP A 970 -12.42 26.88 40.27
C ASP A 970 -12.33 25.96 39.03
N LYS A 971 -11.85 26.50 37.92
CA LYS A 971 -11.73 25.74 36.63
C LYS A 971 -10.27 25.44 36.26
N TYR A 972 -9.35 26.29 36.68
CA TYR A 972 -7.94 26.24 36.27
C TYR A 972 -7.05 26.36 37.51
N GLU A 973 -7.21 25.51 38.51
CA GLU A 973 -6.38 25.49 39.69
C GLU A 973 -4.96 24.99 39.35
N LEU A 974 -3.92 25.72 39.77
CA LEU A 974 -2.55 25.23 39.68
C LEU A 974 -2.33 24.13 40.72
N GLU A 975 -1.60 23.10 40.34
CA GLU A 975 -1.14 22.11 41.30
C GLU A 975 -0.30 22.75 42.43
N GLU A 976 -0.22 22.11 43.57
CA GLU A 976 0.51 22.66 44.74
C GLU A 976 1.96 22.99 44.37
N GLN A 977 2.65 22.12 43.63
CA GLN A 977 4.01 22.36 43.16
C GLN A 977 4.05 23.48 42.10
N GLY A 978 3.09 23.50 41.18
CA GLY A 978 2.98 24.55 40.17
C GLY A 978 2.75 25.94 40.75
N ALA A 979 1.96 26.05 41.81
CA ALA A 979 1.77 27.30 42.54
C ALA A 979 3.07 27.77 43.26
N ILE A 980 3.87 26.82 43.77
CA ILE A 980 5.20 27.16 44.34
C ILE A 980 6.16 27.62 43.24
N ASN A 981 6.20 26.89 42.12
CA ASN A 981 7.06 27.23 40.98
C ASN A 981 6.70 28.58 40.33
N ALA A 982 5.40 28.92 40.33
CA ALA A 982 4.85 30.12 39.70
C ALA A 982 5.11 31.42 40.48
N ASP A 983 5.41 31.37 41.76
CA ASP A 983 5.68 32.57 42.64
C ASP A 983 7.13 33.02 42.42
N ILE A 984 7.39 33.66 41.28
CA ILE A 984 8.74 34.01 40.77
C ILE A 984 9.13 35.45 40.91
N VAL A 985 8.20 36.32 41.35
CA VAL A 985 8.49 37.72 41.68
C VAL A 985 8.08 38.00 43.13
N ASP A 986 9.03 38.37 43.94
CA ASP A 986 8.85 38.59 45.39
C ASP A 986 8.38 37.34 46.11
N ASN A 987 9.10 36.24 45.87
CA ASN A 987 8.78 34.87 46.33
C ASN A 987 8.29 34.84 47.80
N GLY A 988 7.13 34.20 47.98
CA GLY A 988 6.40 34.18 49.25
C GLY A 988 5.26 35.21 49.33
N GLY A 989 5.10 36.01 48.28
CA GLY A 989 3.96 36.92 48.11
C GLY A 989 2.72 36.26 47.54
N GLY A 990 2.87 35.06 47.02
CA GLY A 990 1.85 34.28 46.33
C GLY A 990 1.69 34.63 44.85
N VAL A 991 1.19 33.72 44.04
CA VAL A 991 1.06 33.85 42.58
C VAL A 991 0.15 35.00 42.20
N THR A 992 0.65 35.91 41.37
CA THR A 992 -0.02 37.15 40.92
C THR A 992 0.19 37.39 39.42
N GLY A 993 -0.45 38.41 38.87
CA GLY A 993 -0.26 38.78 37.45
C GLY A 993 1.14 39.27 37.10
N ILE A 994 1.95 39.69 38.10
CA ILE A 994 3.36 40.07 37.83
C ILE A 994 4.25 38.86 37.59
N ASP A 995 3.92 37.70 38.10
CA ASP A 995 4.62 36.44 37.83
C ASP A 995 4.40 36.02 36.38
N ALA A 996 3.18 36.09 35.88
CA ALA A 996 2.88 35.86 34.46
C ALA A 996 3.59 36.87 33.54
N LEU A 997 3.67 38.15 34.00
CA LEU A 997 4.40 39.18 33.24
C LEU A 997 5.90 38.90 33.23
N ALA A 998 6.48 38.39 34.33
CA ALA A 998 7.90 38.04 34.38
C ALA A 998 8.24 36.92 33.38
N LEU A 999 7.38 35.91 33.23
CA LEU A 999 7.51 34.88 32.20
C LEU A 999 7.39 35.46 30.78
N SER A 1000 6.47 36.39 30.55
CA SER A 1000 6.37 37.11 29.28
C SER A 1000 7.60 37.94 28.95
N LEU A 1001 8.26 38.53 29.97
CA LEU A 1001 9.52 39.25 29.83
C LEU A 1001 10.69 38.30 29.57
N MET A 1002 10.63 37.06 30.06
CA MET A 1002 11.60 36.01 29.74
C MET A 1002 11.49 35.62 28.28
N GLU A 1003 10.31 35.35 27.76
CA GLU A 1003 10.08 35.11 26.35
C GLU A 1003 10.55 36.26 25.45
N ALA A 1004 10.40 37.48 25.92
CA ALA A 1004 10.93 38.68 25.24
C ALA A 1004 12.44 38.85 25.36
N GLY A 1005 13.17 37.92 26.00
CA GLY A 1005 14.61 37.96 26.21
C GLY A 1005 15.09 39.08 27.16
N ARG A 1006 14.21 39.62 28.04
CA ARG A 1006 14.50 40.67 29.00
C ARG A 1006 15.03 40.14 30.33
N VAL A 1007 14.78 38.86 30.62
CA VAL A 1007 15.24 38.13 31.82
C VAL A 1007 15.46 36.67 31.40
N THR A 1008 16.26 35.92 32.11
CA THR A 1008 16.48 34.49 31.85
C THR A 1008 15.98 33.64 33.00
N GLN A 1009 15.53 32.42 32.75
CA GLN A 1009 14.98 31.49 33.74
C GLN A 1009 15.89 31.29 34.97
N PRO A 1010 17.24 31.17 34.86
CA PRO A 1010 18.12 31.07 36.01
C PRO A 1010 18.13 32.29 36.92
N GLU A 1011 17.57 33.43 36.51
CA GLU A 1011 17.45 34.61 37.33
C GLU A 1011 16.24 34.60 38.27
N PHE A 1012 15.32 33.64 38.07
CA PHE A 1012 14.17 33.47 38.96
C PHE A 1012 14.55 32.80 40.30
N PRO A 1013 13.91 33.16 41.45
CA PRO A 1013 12.89 34.22 41.57
C PRO A 1013 13.51 35.59 41.58
N LEU A 1014 12.79 36.57 41.02
CA LEU A 1014 13.18 38.01 41.03
C LEU A 1014 12.75 38.73 42.29
N THR A 1015 13.56 39.68 42.76
CA THR A 1015 13.06 40.65 43.72
C THR A 1015 12.16 41.67 43.02
N LEU A 1016 11.19 42.23 43.72
CA LEU A 1016 10.30 43.27 43.18
C LEU A 1016 11.06 44.46 42.61
N GLU A 1017 12.19 44.85 43.24
CA GLU A 1017 13.07 45.91 42.75
C GLU A 1017 13.69 45.54 41.37
N LYS A 1018 14.20 44.31 41.22
CA LYS A 1018 14.76 43.82 39.98
C LYS A 1018 13.68 43.71 38.89
N PHE A 1019 12.51 43.17 39.20
CA PHE A 1019 11.39 43.12 38.28
C PHE A 1019 11.00 44.50 37.74
N ASN A 1020 10.81 45.50 38.67
CA ASN A 1020 10.48 46.86 38.28
C ASN A 1020 11.55 47.51 37.39
N SER A 1021 12.81 47.12 37.52
CA SER A 1021 13.91 47.66 36.68
C SER A 1021 13.91 47.11 35.24
N ILE A 1022 13.26 45.94 34.98
CA ILE A 1022 13.22 45.30 33.68
C ILE A 1022 11.86 45.42 32.99
N SER A 1023 10.79 45.67 33.74
CA SER A 1023 9.43 45.84 33.22
C SER A 1023 9.12 47.27 32.76
N GLY A 1024 9.97 48.24 33.07
CA GLY A 1024 9.83 49.69 32.79
C GLY A 1024 10.30 50.16 31.44
#